data_e51a698bf86130162b122739589e4ecf
#
_entry.id   e51a698bf86130162b122739589e4ecf
#
_cell.length_a   1.000
_cell.length_b   1.000
_cell.length_c   1.000
_cell.angle_alpha   90.00
_cell.angle_beta   90.00
_cell.angle_gamma   90.00
#
_symmetry.space_group_name_H-M   'P 1'
#
loop_
_entity.id
_entity.type
_entity.pdbx_description
1 polymer ?
#
loop_
_entity_poly.entity_id
_entity_poly.type
_entity_poly.pdbx_seq_one_letter_code
_entity_poly.pdbx_strand_id
1 'polypeptide(L)'
;MFSPGCGDELDHLSGAVANGAVLTTTARTSRDEAAASAAHSWRVALLAETEPGRRNRRTIDSAFLLLSAIVIGLSAVIASSAPGQDRDVAQALTTVFGWAGALWRTAFFGVLGLAVVLVVDVVLRRRWDLVRDLLVAALGIAGAAIVLGQAVESDWFPLKAHLLARWGFPELRLAGATAVMVVVGPELVRSVRLLATWLVPLASLGAVVLGASLPSGALGGLALGLAAGAIARLAFGTAAGVPPTAQIREAITSLGIEVSDLRPSAQQHVGAAEYVGHDAEGHALKVRVLGRDAQDTQRLARQWRLLSYKDPPRSAPTGRLEQVEHEALATLMAAQAGVRVPEVVTAALGPSGDALVVTRQPDIEPLELANPEQVSDQTLEDLWQQVARLQAAGISHGRLNLSNVVIVDEGPMLLDLSAATLGAPQSALDMDLAELLVACTVLLGPERTLTRAVAAGWGQEVARVLPYLQRAALTPHLRDLARSHEVGLKDLREEAAKATGQEVPEIVPLRRMRPRDFLLTALLGVAAYLLITQLAKIGFGTIADELRRAQVAWIVFGLIVAQLTFVAGGVSLRGAVSAPLPLLPCVVLQSAIKFINLTVPSSAGRIGINVRFLQRMGTPTAQAFGAGAVDDVSEKIVEIALVLLTIPFVHIAVNASDLKGGAPSGRLIVAVLIVLALIVLALLFVPFIRAKVLPPIRSAFSALWAVARDRHKRLELFGGQLGVEVFYALTLGAACLAYGVHLSFAQLLLVNTAASAFSSLIPSPGGVGTAEASLTAGLVAMGVDNSTAFAIAFTHRLCTYYLPPIWGYFSLRWLQQKGYV
;
A
#
# COMPACT_ATOMS: atom_id res chain seq x y z
N MET A 1 35.86 62.93 27.51
CA MET A 1 36.91 63.99 27.49
C MET A 1 37.00 64.47 26.07
N PHE A 2 36.56 65.76 25.98
CA PHE A 2 36.97 66.82 25.02
C PHE A 2 36.96 66.55 23.48
N SER A 3 36.07 67.25 22.87
CA SER A 3 35.96 68.11 21.68
C SER A 3 37.21 68.91 21.42
N PRO A 4 37.32 69.79 20.40
CA PRO A 4 36.59 70.01 19.15
C PRO A 4 37.51 70.36 17.94
N GLY A 5 36.93 70.56 16.78
CA GLY A 5 37.59 71.21 15.66
C GLY A 5 36.59 71.51 14.51
N CYS A 6 36.19 72.81 14.59
CA CYS A 6 35.39 73.55 13.62
C CYS A 6 36.21 73.98 12.40
N GLY A 7 35.56 74.20 11.26
CA GLY A 7 36.06 75.08 10.20
C GLY A 7 35.47 74.82 8.80
N ASP A 8 34.50 75.66 8.45
CA ASP A 8 34.18 76.26 7.16
C ASP A 8 34.16 75.44 5.86
N GLU A 9 33.02 75.46 5.20
CA GLU A 9 32.84 76.10 3.90
C GLU A 9 31.35 76.11 3.51
N LEU A 10 30.77 77.29 3.66
CA LEU A 10 29.60 77.81 2.96
C LEU A 10 30.10 78.32 1.61
N ASP A 11 29.73 77.69 0.54
CA ASP A 11 29.38 78.24 -0.77
C ASP A 11 29.02 77.18 -1.75
N HIS A 12 27.74 77.14 -2.11
CA HIS A 12 27.13 76.71 -3.39
C HIS A 12 25.61 76.50 -3.28
N LEU A 13 24.91 77.57 -2.97
CA LEU A 13 23.44 77.65 -3.17
C LEU A 13 23.21 78.60 -4.36
N SER A 14 23.22 78.00 -5.55
CA SER A 14 22.56 78.58 -6.75
C SER A 14 22.46 77.50 -7.85
N GLY A 15 21.43 76.71 -7.80
CA GLY A 15 21.17 75.70 -8.79
C GLY A 15 19.86 74.84 -8.57
N ALA A 16 18.99 75.30 -7.74
CA ALA A 16 17.85 74.52 -7.25
C ALA A 16 16.48 75.06 -7.68
N VAL A 17 16.30 75.54 -8.91
CA VAL A 17 14.95 75.90 -9.41
C VAL A 17 14.52 75.17 -10.67
N ALA A 18 15.35 74.29 -11.28
CA ALA A 18 14.97 73.59 -12.49
C ALA A 18 14.57 72.11 -12.25
N ASN A 19 14.73 71.50 -11.03
CA ASN A 19 14.45 70.12 -10.77
C ASN A 19 13.12 69.81 -10.04
N GLY A 20 12.32 70.83 -9.71
CA GLY A 20 11.05 70.68 -9.01
C GLY A 20 9.93 70.06 -9.86
N ALA A 21 9.99 70.13 -11.16
CA ALA A 21 8.93 69.58 -12.08
C ALA A 21 9.14 68.13 -12.43
N VAL A 22 10.38 67.62 -12.41
CA VAL A 22 10.68 66.21 -12.72
C VAL A 22 10.44 65.32 -11.50
N LEU A 23 10.70 65.77 -10.28
CA LEU A 23 10.47 65.02 -9.05
C LEU A 23 9.00 64.87 -8.68
N THR A 24 8.15 65.83 -9.09
CA THR A 24 6.69 65.69 -8.88
C THR A 24 6.00 64.77 -9.85
N THR A 25 6.57 64.55 -11.05
CA THR A 25 6.01 63.61 -12.05
C THR A 25 6.41 62.18 -11.71
N THR A 26 7.65 61.92 -11.25
CA THR A 26 8.09 60.57 -10.81
C THR A 26 7.44 60.16 -9.50
N ALA A 27 7.15 61.09 -8.59
CA ALA A 27 6.44 60.82 -7.33
C ALA A 27 4.94 60.55 -7.57
N ARG A 28 4.35 61.13 -8.63
CA ARG A 28 2.97 60.78 -9.02
C ARG A 28 2.86 59.45 -9.70
N THR A 29 3.77 59.09 -10.63
CA THR A 29 3.77 57.79 -11.27
C THR A 29 4.04 56.66 -10.30
N SER A 30 4.95 56.82 -9.34
CA SER A 30 5.22 55.84 -8.28
C SER A 30 4.06 55.69 -7.29
N ARG A 31 3.29 56.77 -7.02
CA ARG A 31 2.07 56.71 -6.22
C ARG A 31 0.90 56.08 -6.94
N ASP A 32 0.75 56.34 -8.22
CA ASP A 32 -0.29 55.72 -9.04
C ASP A 32 0.03 54.25 -9.31
N GLU A 33 1.29 53.86 -9.47
CA GLU A 33 1.77 52.48 -9.51
C GLU A 33 1.62 51.79 -8.14
N ALA A 34 1.93 52.45 -7.05
CA ALA A 34 1.69 51.93 -5.70
C ALA A 34 0.19 51.85 -5.35
N ALA A 35 -0.64 52.76 -5.82
CA ALA A 35 -2.10 52.72 -5.68
C ALA A 35 -2.71 51.62 -6.60
N ALA A 36 -2.18 51.45 -7.79
CA ALA A 36 -2.59 50.36 -8.68
C ALA A 36 -2.14 48.98 -8.14
N SER A 37 -0.95 48.90 -7.54
CA SER A 37 -0.46 47.71 -6.82
C SER A 37 -1.26 47.41 -5.56
N ALA A 38 -1.58 48.46 -4.76
CA ALA A 38 -2.43 48.36 -3.57
C ALA A 38 -3.90 48.00 -3.93
N ALA A 39 -4.41 48.52 -5.04
CA ALA A 39 -5.76 48.14 -5.54
C ALA A 39 -5.82 46.70 -6.05
N HIS A 40 -4.64 46.07 -6.37
CA HIS A 40 -4.53 44.63 -6.72
C HIS A 40 -4.33 43.73 -5.48
N SER A 41 -3.89 44.28 -4.35
CA SER A 41 -3.43 43.52 -3.18
C SER A 41 -4.54 42.93 -2.31
N TRP A 42 -5.81 43.29 -2.46
CA TRP A 42 -6.93 42.71 -1.72
C TRP A 42 -7.73 41.65 -2.48
N ARG A 43 -7.37 41.36 -3.73
CA ARG A 43 -7.83 40.14 -4.37
C ARG A 43 -7.10 38.93 -3.79
N VAL A 44 -7.76 38.20 -2.93
CA VAL A 44 -7.23 36.92 -2.42
C VAL A 44 -6.85 36.06 -3.62
N ALA A 45 -5.56 35.89 -3.86
CA ALA A 45 -5.10 35.04 -4.93
C ALA A 45 -5.38 33.58 -4.53
N LEU A 46 -6.43 32.97 -5.09
CA LEU A 46 -6.76 31.56 -4.87
C LEU A 46 -5.86 30.65 -5.67
N LEU A 47 -5.45 31.05 -6.88
CA LEU A 47 -4.57 30.31 -7.78
C LEU A 47 -3.15 30.85 -7.71
N ALA A 48 -2.17 29.96 -7.71
CA ALA A 48 -0.77 30.28 -7.86
C ALA A 48 -0.43 30.64 -9.30
N GLU A 49 0.57 31.49 -9.52
CA GLU A 49 1.08 31.80 -10.85
C GLU A 49 1.79 30.57 -11.45
N THR A 50 1.46 30.25 -12.70
CA THR A 50 2.06 29.13 -13.43
C THR A 50 2.38 29.56 -14.86
N GLU A 51 3.49 29.07 -15.43
CA GLU A 51 3.81 29.32 -16.84
C GLU A 51 2.83 28.57 -17.76
N PRO A 52 2.17 29.28 -18.71
CA PRO A 52 1.31 28.62 -19.70
C PRO A 52 2.15 27.76 -20.65
N GLY A 53 1.71 26.51 -20.87
CA GLY A 53 2.28 25.64 -21.90
C GLY A 53 3.06 24.43 -21.38
N ARG A 54 3.54 24.41 -20.14
CA ARG A 54 4.32 23.29 -19.60
C ARG A 54 3.47 22.44 -18.66
N ARG A 55 2.97 21.31 -19.17
CA ARG A 55 2.11 20.40 -18.40
C ARG A 55 2.74 19.01 -18.31
N ASN A 56 2.90 18.50 -17.11
CA ASN A 56 3.49 17.20 -16.85
C ASN A 56 2.43 16.21 -16.34
N ARG A 57 2.48 14.97 -16.83
CA ARG A 57 1.63 13.86 -16.36
C ARG A 57 2.26 13.26 -15.10
N ARG A 58 1.43 12.94 -14.10
CA ARG A 58 1.87 12.38 -12.84
C ARG A 58 1.51 10.91 -12.76
N THR A 59 2.48 10.06 -12.44
CA THR A 59 2.25 8.63 -12.23
C THR A 59 1.30 8.33 -11.07
N ILE A 60 1.20 9.25 -10.10
CA ILE A 60 0.30 9.12 -8.96
C ILE A 60 -1.18 9.17 -9.36
N ASP A 61 -1.51 9.90 -10.43
CA ASP A 61 -2.89 9.99 -10.91
C ASP A 61 -3.39 8.64 -11.44
N SER A 62 -2.50 7.77 -11.95
CA SER A 62 -2.85 6.39 -12.31
C SER A 62 -3.16 5.52 -11.09
N ALA A 63 -2.45 5.71 -9.97
CA ALA A 63 -2.74 5.02 -8.73
C ALA A 63 -4.07 5.49 -8.12
N PHE A 64 -4.36 6.79 -8.16
CA PHE A 64 -5.66 7.33 -7.75
C PHE A 64 -6.80 6.81 -8.61
N LEU A 65 -6.62 6.70 -9.92
CA LEU A 65 -7.63 6.14 -10.81
C LEU A 65 -7.92 4.67 -10.48
N LEU A 66 -6.87 3.85 -10.29
CA LEU A 66 -7.03 2.44 -9.93
C LEU A 66 -7.74 2.26 -8.57
N LEU A 67 -7.29 3.00 -7.55
CA LEU A 67 -7.91 2.96 -6.23
C LEU A 67 -9.37 3.41 -6.28
N SER A 68 -9.65 4.49 -7.00
CA SER A 68 -11.01 5.00 -7.19
C SER A 68 -11.90 3.99 -7.90
N ALA A 69 -11.43 3.31 -8.94
CA ALA A 69 -12.17 2.26 -9.63
C ALA A 69 -12.55 1.11 -8.67
N ILE A 70 -11.63 0.69 -7.80
CA ILE A 70 -11.88 -0.34 -6.79
C ILE A 70 -12.97 0.16 -5.80
N VAL A 71 -12.84 1.39 -5.30
CA VAL A 71 -13.81 1.96 -4.34
C VAL A 71 -15.18 2.13 -4.97
N ILE A 72 -15.28 2.60 -6.22
CA ILE A 72 -16.54 2.69 -6.96
C ILE A 72 -17.18 1.31 -7.08
N GLY A 73 -16.41 0.30 -7.51
CA GLY A 73 -16.91 -1.07 -7.66
C GLY A 73 -17.44 -1.64 -6.34
N LEU A 74 -16.68 -1.52 -5.26
CA LEU A 74 -17.11 -1.97 -3.93
C LEU A 74 -18.34 -1.22 -3.44
N SER A 75 -18.37 0.11 -3.61
CA SER A 75 -19.51 0.93 -3.22
C SER A 75 -20.77 0.59 -4.02
N ALA A 76 -20.64 0.31 -5.32
CA ALA A 76 -21.74 -0.12 -6.18
C ALA A 76 -22.32 -1.48 -5.74
N VAL A 77 -21.44 -2.43 -5.41
CA VAL A 77 -21.85 -3.74 -4.85
C VAL A 77 -22.61 -3.56 -3.54
N ILE A 78 -22.14 -2.70 -2.64
CA ILE A 78 -22.81 -2.41 -1.37
C ILE A 78 -24.19 -1.80 -1.62
N ALA A 79 -24.25 -0.78 -2.46
CA ALA A 79 -25.48 -0.08 -2.77
C ALA A 79 -26.56 -1.00 -3.37
N SER A 80 -26.16 -1.92 -4.27
CA SER A 80 -27.08 -2.85 -4.94
C SER A 80 -27.45 -4.07 -4.11
N SER A 81 -26.47 -4.67 -3.40
CA SER A 81 -26.66 -5.97 -2.72
C SER A 81 -27.12 -5.84 -1.28
N ALA A 82 -26.85 -4.71 -0.62
CA ALA A 82 -27.06 -4.53 0.81
C ALA A 82 -27.62 -3.16 1.21
N PRO A 83 -28.69 -2.65 0.54
CA PRO A 83 -29.22 -1.30 0.80
C PRO A 83 -29.78 -1.11 2.21
N GLY A 84 -30.22 -2.18 2.87
CA GLY A 84 -30.66 -2.15 4.27
C GLY A 84 -29.50 -1.83 5.21
N GLN A 85 -28.39 -2.52 5.05
CA GLN A 85 -27.18 -2.36 5.86
C GLN A 85 -26.53 -0.99 5.67
N ASP A 86 -26.54 -0.48 4.45
CA ASP A 86 -26.04 0.86 4.14
C ASP A 86 -26.85 1.94 4.90
N ARG A 87 -28.17 1.72 5.08
CA ARG A 87 -29.04 2.57 5.93
C ARG A 87 -28.72 2.42 7.41
N ASP A 88 -28.46 1.20 7.88
CA ASP A 88 -28.14 0.94 9.29
C ASP A 88 -26.82 1.61 9.68
N VAL A 89 -25.81 1.56 8.82
CA VAL A 89 -24.54 2.28 8.99
C VAL A 89 -24.79 3.80 8.99
N ALA A 90 -25.60 4.32 8.08
CA ALA A 90 -25.98 5.74 8.08
C ALA A 90 -26.64 6.16 9.38
N GLN A 91 -27.56 5.35 9.90
CA GLN A 91 -28.26 5.61 11.15
C GLN A 91 -27.29 5.57 12.34
N ALA A 92 -26.38 4.60 12.40
CA ALA A 92 -25.33 4.53 13.43
C ALA A 92 -24.44 5.77 13.41
N LEU A 93 -23.98 6.20 12.24
CA LEU A 93 -23.16 7.42 12.09
C LEU A 93 -23.95 8.67 12.51
N THR A 94 -25.24 8.77 12.16
CA THR A 94 -26.11 9.87 12.58
C THR A 94 -26.30 9.89 14.10
N THR A 95 -26.45 8.72 14.73
CA THR A 95 -26.59 8.62 16.19
C THR A 95 -25.32 9.06 16.90
N VAL A 96 -24.14 8.67 16.41
CA VAL A 96 -22.85 9.00 17.04
C VAL A 96 -22.44 10.45 16.79
N PHE A 97 -22.63 10.96 15.58
CA PHE A 97 -22.08 12.25 15.14
C PHE A 97 -23.14 13.34 14.93
N GLY A 98 -24.43 13.03 15.05
CA GLY A 98 -25.54 13.96 14.78
C GLY A 98 -25.58 15.20 15.66
N TRP A 99 -24.98 15.14 16.86
CA TRP A 99 -24.88 16.27 17.78
C TRP A 99 -24.12 17.48 17.18
N ALA A 100 -23.24 17.26 16.21
CA ALA A 100 -22.45 18.30 15.54
C ALA A 100 -23.10 18.78 14.21
N GLY A 101 -24.42 18.81 14.11
CA GLY A 101 -25.16 19.11 12.88
C GLY A 101 -24.76 20.41 12.18
N ALA A 102 -24.42 21.47 12.94
CA ALA A 102 -23.91 22.73 12.37
C ALA A 102 -22.57 22.52 11.65
N LEU A 103 -21.63 21.77 12.24
CA LEU A 103 -20.34 21.45 11.64
C LEU A 103 -20.51 20.71 10.31
N TRP A 104 -21.40 19.70 10.29
CA TRP A 104 -21.64 18.90 9.10
C TRP A 104 -22.28 19.68 7.96
N ARG A 105 -23.23 20.59 8.29
CA ARG A 105 -23.81 21.52 7.30
C ARG A 105 -22.74 22.45 6.74
N THR A 106 -21.92 23.04 7.60
CA THR A 106 -20.83 23.94 7.17
C THR A 106 -19.82 23.21 6.30
N ALA A 107 -19.44 21.95 6.64
CA ALA A 107 -18.53 21.17 5.83
C ALA A 107 -19.14 20.81 4.47
N PHE A 108 -20.38 20.32 4.45
CA PHE A 108 -21.05 19.90 3.22
C PHE A 108 -21.30 21.07 2.26
N PHE A 109 -21.93 22.16 2.74
CA PHE A 109 -22.16 23.34 1.90
C PHE A 109 -20.87 24.10 1.63
N GLY A 110 -19.91 24.06 2.55
CA GLY A 110 -18.60 24.70 2.38
C GLY A 110 -17.80 24.11 1.21
N VAL A 111 -17.78 22.76 1.05
CA VAL A 111 -17.10 22.15 -0.10
C VAL A 111 -17.80 22.48 -1.42
N LEU A 112 -19.13 22.49 -1.44
CA LEU A 112 -19.91 22.86 -2.63
C LEU A 112 -19.69 24.34 -3.00
N GLY A 113 -19.76 25.24 -2.01
CA GLY A 113 -19.49 26.66 -2.21
C GLY A 113 -18.07 26.94 -2.68
N LEU A 114 -17.08 26.28 -2.07
CA LEU A 114 -15.68 26.38 -2.50
C LEU A 114 -15.49 25.92 -3.93
N ALA A 115 -16.13 24.81 -4.32
CA ALA A 115 -16.07 24.31 -5.69
C ALA A 115 -16.63 25.34 -6.69
N VAL A 116 -17.78 25.93 -6.37
CA VAL A 116 -18.37 26.99 -7.23
C VAL A 116 -17.45 28.21 -7.32
N VAL A 117 -16.91 28.69 -6.19
CA VAL A 117 -15.98 29.83 -6.17
C VAL A 117 -14.74 29.56 -7.03
N LEU A 118 -14.18 28.35 -6.95
CA LEU A 118 -13.02 27.96 -7.74
C LEU A 118 -13.32 27.89 -9.24
N VAL A 119 -14.48 27.34 -9.63
CA VAL A 119 -14.91 27.31 -11.03
C VAL A 119 -15.08 28.72 -11.56
N VAL A 120 -15.72 29.61 -10.80
CA VAL A 120 -15.90 31.01 -11.16
C VAL A 120 -14.56 31.73 -11.29
N ASP A 121 -13.62 31.55 -10.33
CA ASP A 121 -12.30 32.17 -10.40
C ASP A 121 -11.49 31.69 -11.61
N VAL A 122 -11.56 30.38 -11.95
CA VAL A 122 -10.92 29.81 -13.15
C VAL A 122 -11.48 30.45 -14.43
N VAL A 123 -12.80 30.64 -14.52
CA VAL A 123 -13.45 31.26 -15.68
C VAL A 123 -13.10 32.75 -15.77
N LEU A 124 -13.19 33.49 -14.68
CA LEU A 124 -12.86 34.93 -14.63
C LEU A 124 -11.40 35.21 -14.98
N ARG A 125 -10.48 34.32 -14.58
CA ARG A 125 -9.07 34.41 -14.96
C ARG A 125 -8.77 33.89 -16.37
N ARG A 126 -9.82 33.48 -17.11
CA ARG A 126 -9.72 32.94 -18.48
C ARG A 126 -8.71 31.77 -18.59
N ARG A 127 -8.61 30.92 -17.56
CA ARG A 127 -7.78 29.71 -17.57
C ARG A 127 -8.49 28.61 -18.35
N TRP A 128 -8.55 28.77 -19.68
CA TRP A 128 -9.25 27.87 -20.59
C TRP A 128 -8.71 26.44 -20.57
N ASP A 129 -7.46 26.28 -20.18
CA ASP A 129 -6.81 25.01 -19.92
C ASP A 129 -7.49 24.23 -18.78
N LEU A 130 -7.75 24.89 -17.64
CA LEU A 130 -8.47 24.29 -16.50
C LEU A 130 -9.95 24.13 -16.79
N VAL A 131 -10.58 25.06 -17.54
CA VAL A 131 -11.97 24.95 -17.97
C VAL A 131 -12.17 23.67 -18.78
N ARG A 132 -11.30 23.41 -19.75
CA ARG A 132 -11.33 22.16 -20.55
C ARG A 132 -11.21 20.93 -19.66
N ASP A 133 -10.26 20.91 -18.72
CA ASP A 133 -10.03 19.79 -17.82
C ASP A 133 -11.24 19.52 -16.91
N LEU A 134 -11.87 20.60 -16.41
CA LEU A 134 -13.11 20.53 -15.62
C LEU A 134 -14.30 20.02 -16.47
N LEU A 135 -14.40 20.44 -17.72
CA LEU A 135 -15.45 19.94 -18.63
C LEU A 135 -15.30 18.44 -18.89
N VAL A 136 -14.06 17.98 -19.14
CA VAL A 136 -13.80 16.55 -19.35
C VAL A 136 -14.13 15.75 -18.09
N ALA A 137 -13.75 16.24 -16.90
CA ALA A 137 -14.11 15.61 -15.65
C ALA A 137 -15.64 15.58 -15.43
N ALA A 138 -16.36 16.67 -15.72
CA ALA A 138 -17.81 16.75 -15.61
C ALA A 138 -18.51 15.78 -16.57
N LEU A 139 -18.07 15.69 -17.81
CA LEU A 139 -18.59 14.72 -18.80
C LEU A 139 -18.32 13.28 -18.36
N GLY A 140 -17.13 13.01 -17.80
CA GLY A 140 -16.78 11.71 -17.24
C GLY A 140 -17.70 11.32 -16.06
N ILE A 141 -17.98 12.27 -15.15
CA ILE A 141 -18.93 12.07 -14.04
C ILE A 141 -20.33 11.79 -14.56
N ALA A 142 -20.83 12.61 -15.53
CA ALA A 142 -22.16 12.46 -16.07
C ALA A 142 -22.33 11.09 -16.77
N GLY A 143 -21.37 10.68 -17.61
CA GLY A 143 -21.39 9.38 -18.27
C GLY A 143 -21.34 8.22 -17.29
N ALA A 144 -20.45 8.26 -16.30
CA ALA A 144 -20.36 7.23 -15.27
C ALA A 144 -21.61 7.19 -14.38
N ALA A 145 -22.21 8.34 -14.05
CA ALA A 145 -23.43 8.42 -13.25
C ALA A 145 -24.64 7.77 -13.94
N ILE A 146 -24.77 7.95 -15.25
CA ILE A 146 -25.82 7.29 -16.05
C ILE A 146 -25.65 5.76 -15.98
N VAL A 147 -24.43 5.27 -16.22
CA VAL A 147 -24.14 3.83 -16.22
C VAL A 147 -24.33 3.22 -14.81
N LEU A 148 -23.76 3.86 -13.79
CA LEU A 148 -23.79 3.37 -12.41
C LEU A 148 -25.21 3.52 -11.79
N GLY A 149 -25.91 4.62 -12.06
CA GLY A 149 -27.28 4.84 -11.59
C GLY A 149 -28.22 3.78 -12.15
N GLN A 150 -28.13 3.49 -13.45
CA GLN A 150 -28.91 2.43 -14.08
C GLN A 150 -28.55 1.04 -13.53
N ALA A 151 -27.27 0.77 -13.31
CA ALA A 151 -26.80 -0.54 -12.84
C ALA A 151 -27.16 -0.82 -11.37
N VAL A 152 -27.22 0.21 -10.52
CA VAL A 152 -27.41 0.09 -9.06
C VAL A 152 -28.84 0.35 -8.62
N GLU A 153 -29.47 1.42 -9.12
CA GLU A 153 -30.79 1.90 -8.69
C GLU A 153 -31.87 1.77 -9.77
N SER A 154 -31.52 1.32 -10.96
CA SER A 154 -32.38 1.28 -12.14
C SER A 154 -32.92 2.67 -12.54
N ASP A 155 -32.23 3.72 -12.17
CA ASP A 155 -32.55 5.13 -12.43
C ASP A 155 -31.50 5.72 -13.40
N TRP A 156 -31.97 6.35 -14.51
CA TRP A 156 -31.07 6.88 -15.53
C TRP A 156 -30.32 8.13 -15.09
N PHE A 157 -30.92 8.90 -14.14
CA PHE A 157 -30.28 10.11 -13.64
C PHE A 157 -30.66 10.35 -12.19
N PRO A 158 -29.80 10.12 -11.20
CA PRO A 158 -30.16 10.20 -9.78
C PRO A 158 -30.20 11.64 -9.25
N LEU A 159 -30.76 12.59 -10.02
CA LEU A 159 -30.95 13.99 -9.62
C LEU A 159 -32.22 14.18 -8.86
N LYS A 160 -32.16 14.81 -7.68
CA LYS A 160 -33.31 15.15 -6.86
C LYS A 160 -33.49 16.68 -6.76
N ALA A 161 -34.73 17.13 -6.57
CA ALA A 161 -35.08 18.54 -6.62
C ALA A 161 -34.52 19.42 -5.49
N HIS A 162 -34.14 18.84 -4.35
CA HIS A 162 -33.66 19.59 -3.19
C HIS A 162 -32.20 19.26 -2.84
N LEU A 163 -31.44 20.31 -2.47
CA LEU A 163 -30.01 20.15 -2.13
C LEU A 163 -29.76 19.23 -0.93
N LEU A 164 -30.67 19.12 0.02
CA LEU A 164 -30.59 18.19 1.16
C LEU A 164 -31.39 16.91 0.95
N ALA A 165 -32.08 16.74 -0.19
CA ALA A 165 -32.73 15.48 -0.50
C ALA A 165 -31.66 14.37 -0.62
N ARG A 166 -32.05 13.13 -0.26
CA ARG A 166 -31.20 11.97 -0.52
C ARG A 166 -31.07 11.79 -2.02
N TRP A 167 -29.80 11.87 -2.48
CA TRP A 167 -29.46 11.56 -3.85
C TRP A 167 -29.10 10.09 -3.97
N GLY A 168 -29.31 9.53 -5.16
CA GLY A 168 -29.00 8.14 -5.46
C GLY A 168 -27.50 7.87 -5.57
N PHE A 169 -27.18 6.66 -5.99
CA PHE A 169 -25.80 6.22 -6.22
C PHE A 169 -25.34 6.54 -7.65
N PRO A 170 -24.16 7.12 -7.86
CA PRO A 170 -23.27 7.76 -6.89
C PRO A 170 -23.70 9.18 -6.48
N GLU A 171 -23.20 9.72 -5.37
CA GLU A 171 -23.52 11.08 -4.89
C GLU A 171 -22.83 12.14 -5.77
N LEU A 172 -23.59 12.74 -6.70
CA LEU A 172 -23.04 13.61 -7.75
C LEU A 172 -22.52 14.96 -7.25
N ARG A 173 -23.11 15.51 -6.17
CA ARG A 173 -22.65 16.78 -5.58
C ARG A 173 -21.24 16.64 -5.04
N LEU A 174 -20.97 15.54 -4.33
CA LEU A 174 -19.63 15.22 -3.84
C LEU A 174 -18.68 14.88 -5.00
N ALA A 175 -19.16 14.15 -6.02
CA ALA A 175 -18.34 13.82 -7.18
C ALA A 175 -17.88 15.10 -7.91
N GLY A 176 -18.79 16.04 -8.18
CA GLY A 176 -18.48 17.31 -8.82
C GLY A 176 -17.51 18.15 -7.99
N ALA A 177 -17.81 18.35 -6.70
CA ALA A 177 -16.92 19.11 -5.82
C ALA A 177 -15.53 18.48 -5.71
N THR A 178 -15.46 17.16 -5.55
CA THR A 178 -14.17 16.44 -5.49
C THR A 178 -13.39 16.57 -6.79
N ALA A 179 -14.05 16.44 -7.95
CA ALA A 179 -13.37 16.62 -9.25
C ALA A 179 -12.79 18.04 -9.40
N VAL A 180 -13.52 19.08 -9.01
CA VAL A 180 -13.00 20.46 -9.01
C VAL A 180 -11.77 20.57 -8.10
N MET A 181 -11.84 20.02 -6.88
CA MET A 181 -10.70 20.04 -5.96
C MET A 181 -9.50 19.26 -6.49
N VAL A 182 -9.71 18.14 -7.19
CA VAL A 182 -8.64 17.35 -7.81
C VAL A 182 -8.03 18.12 -8.98
N VAL A 183 -8.83 18.62 -9.92
CA VAL A 183 -8.33 19.31 -11.13
C VAL A 183 -7.61 20.59 -10.77
N VAL A 184 -8.23 21.45 -9.95
CA VAL A 184 -7.71 22.78 -9.60
C VAL A 184 -6.72 22.74 -8.44
N GLY A 185 -6.81 21.72 -7.57
CA GLY A 185 -6.04 21.59 -6.33
C GLY A 185 -4.53 21.83 -6.46
N PRO A 186 -3.85 21.31 -7.46
CA PRO A 186 -2.42 21.58 -7.68
C PRO A 186 -2.10 23.08 -7.88
N GLU A 187 -3.02 23.81 -8.49
CA GLU A 187 -2.85 25.25 -8.81
C GLU A 187 -3.27 26.16 -7.66
N LEU A 188 -3.84 25.59 -6.57
CA LEU A 188 -4.26 26.37 -5.41
C LEU A 188 -3.09 26.81 -4.54
N VAL A 189 -3.21 27.99 -3.93
CA VAL A 189 -2.32 28.41 -2.84
C VAL A 189 -2.41 27.44 -1.67
N ARG A 190 -1.33 27.29 -0.90
CA ARG A 190 -1.17 26.26 0.14
C ARG A 190 -2.31 26.22 1.16
N SER A 191 -2.79 27.38 1.62
CA SER A 191 -3.86 27.49 2.61
C SER A 191 -5.20 26.94 2.09
N VAL A 192 -5.59 27.30 0.86
CA VAL A 192 -6.85 26.83 0.24
C VAL A 192 -6.75 25.35 -0.09
N ARG A 193 -5.61 24.86 -0.56
CA ARG A 193 -5.39 23.45 -0.83
C ARG A 193 -5.46 22.59 0.43
N LEU A 194 -4.86 23.04 1.54
CA LEU A 194 -4.98 22.34 2.82
C LEU A 194 -6.43 22.29 3.31
N LEU A 195 -7.14 23.41 3.21
CA LEU A 195 -8.57 23.48 3.52
C LEU A 195 -9.36 22.47 2.67
N ALA A 196 -9.17 22.47 1.35
CA ALA A 196 -9.83 21.55 0.43
C ALA A 196 -9.57 20.08 0.78
N THR A 197 -8.32 19.74 1.14
CA THR A 197 -7.91 18.37 1.50
C THR A 197 -8.67 17.82 2.70
N TRP A 198 -8.95 18.64 3.71
CA TRP A 198 -9.72 18.23 4.89
C TRP A 198 -11.23 18.39 4.70
N LEU A 199 -11.67 19.40 3.94
CA LEU A 199 -13.07 19.70 3.75
C LEU A 199 -13.80 18.60 2.95
N VAL A 200 -13.14 17.98 1.95
CA VAL A 200 -13.74 16.92 1.13
C VAL A 200 -14.15 15.68 1.96
N PRO A 201 -13.26 15.05 2.76
CA PRO A 201 -13.67 13.90 3.58
C PRO A 201 -14.67 14.28 4.67
N LEU A 202 -14.56 15.49 5.28
CA LEU A 202 -15.54 15.99 6.24
C LEU A 202 -16.91 16.18 5.60
N ALA A 203 -16.96 16.73 4.38
CA ALA A 203 -18.20 16.89 3.65
C ALA A 203 -18.83 15.55 3.23
N SER A 204 -18.01 14.54 2.90
CA SER A 204 -18.47 13.19 2.61
C SER A 204 -19.16 12.55 3.84
N LEU A 205 -18.50 12.63 5.01
CA LEU A 205 -19.12 12.18 6.26
C LEU A 205 -20.37 13.03 6.61
N GLY A 206 -20.28 14.35 6.42
CA GLY A 206 -21.40 15.27 6.62
C GLY A 206 -22.62 14.94 5.75
N ALA A 207 -22.43 14.54 4.49
CA ALA A 207 -23.50 14.10 3.61
C ALA A 207 -24.27 12.91 4.19
N VAL A 208 -23.58 11.96 4.80
CA VAL A 208 -24.17 10.77 5.44
C VAL A 208 -24.90 11.16 6.73
N VAL A 209 -24.25 11.91 7.62
CA VAL A 209 -24.83 12.32 8.91
C VAL A 209 -26.06 13.22 8.74
N LEU A 210 -26.09 14.06 7.70
CA LEU A 210 -27.23 14.89 7.35
C LEU A 210 -28.38 14.14 6.62
N GLY A 211 -28.16 12.86 6.30
CA GLY A 211 -29.13 12.05 5.54
C GLY A 211 -29.20 12.40 4.05
N ALA A 212 -28.32 13.25 3.54
CA ALA A 212 -28.24 13.66 2.14
C ALA A 212 -27.73 12.56 1.21
N SER A 213 -26.95 11.59 1.73
CA SER A 213 -26.47 10.41 1.01
C SER A 213 -26.35 9.19 1.92
N LEU A 214 -26.35 7.99 1.34
CA LEU A 214 -25.91 6.77 2.02
C LEU A 214 -24.38 6.68 2.02
N PRO A 215 -23.76 5.92 2.95
CA PRO A 215 -22.32 5.70 2.98
C PRO A 215 -21.73 5.23 1.65
N SER A 216 -22.38 4.27 1.00
CA SER A 216 -21.97 3.78 -0.32
C SER A 216 -22.04 4.88 -1.39
N GLY A 217 -23.12 5.67 -1.41
CA GLY A 217 -23.30 6.79 -2.32
C GLY A 217 -22.26 7.89 -2.12
N ALA A 218 -21.96 8.24 -0.86
CA ALA A 218 -20.94 9.24 -0.52
C ALA A 218 -19.52 8.79 -0.91
N LEU A 219 -19.14 7.54 -0.61
CA LEU A 219 -17.86 6.96 -1.01
C LEU A 219 -17.76 6.81 -2.53
N GLY A 220 -18.82 6.32 -3.17
CA GLY A 220 -18.90 6.20 -4.62
C GLY A 220 -18.78 7.55 -5.33
N GLY A 221 -19.43 8.59 -4.81
CA GLY A 221 -19.35 9.96 -5.33
C GLY A 221 -17.96 10.56 -5.18
N LEU A 222 -17.36 10.43 -3.98
CA LEU A 222 -15.98 10.88 -3.74
C LEU A 222 -14.99 10.18 -4.68
N ALA A 223 -15.08 8.86 -4.79
CA ALA A 223 -14.20 8.08 -5.66
C ALA A 223 -14.42 8.42 -7.15
N LEU A 224 -15.67 8.66 -7.57
CA LEU A 224 -15.97 9.07 -8.94
C LEU A 224 -15.36 10.44 -9.27
N GLY A 225 -15.43 11.40 -8.34
CA GLY A 225 -14.79 12.70 -8.50
C GLY A 225 -13.27 12.61 -8.59
N LEU A 226 -12.65 11.78 -7.75
CA LEU A 226 -11.20 11.47 -7.80
C LEU A 226 -10.82 10.84 -9.14
N ALA A 227 -11.59 9.85 -9.61
CA ALA A 227 -11.33 9.17 -10.88
C ALA A 227 -11.44 10.13 -12.08
N ALA A 228 -12.51 10.92 -12.14
CA ALA A 228 -12.75 11.87 -13.21
C ALA A 228 -11.66 12.97 -13.28
N GLY A 229 -11.29 13.51 -12.12
CA GLY A 229 -10.17 14.46 -12.02
C GLY A 229 -8.83 13.84 -12.39
N ALA A 230 -8.55 12.60 -11.97
CA ALA A 230 -7.34 11.86 -12.32
C ALA A 230 -7.28 11.59 -13.83
N ILE A 231 -8.40 11.21 -14.47
CA ILE A 231 -8.48 11.01 -15.92
C ILE A 231 -8.16 12.31 -16.67
N ALA A 232 -8.76 13.44 -16.27
CA ALA A 232 -8.48 14.74 -16.89
C ALA A 232 -6.99 15.10 -16.78
N ARG A 233 -6.37 14.88 -15.64
CA ARG A 233 -4.94 15.16 -15.39
C ARG A 233 -4.01 14.18 -16.11
N LEU A 234 -4.38 12.91 -16.25
CA LEU A 234 -3.62 11.96 -17.06
C LEU A 234 -3.70 12.28 -18.56
N ALA A 235 -4.87 12.76 -19.02
CA ALA A 235 -5.06 13.16 -20.41
C ALA A 235 -4.25 14.41 -20.77
N PHE A 236 -4.35 15.47 -19.97
CA PHE A 236 -3.83 16.79 -20.31
C PHE A 236 -2.63 17.25 -19.50
N GLY A 237 -2.23 16.50 -18.47
CA GLY A 237 -1.18 16.90 -17.53
C GLY A 237 -1.63 18.03 -16.59
N THR A 238 -0.71 18.51 -15.77
CA THR A 238 -0.89 19.68 -14.88
C THR A 238 0.32 20.60 -15.00
N ALA A 239 0.11 21.90 -15.02
CA ALA A 239 1.15 22.92 -15.01
C ALA A 239 1.67 23.24 -13.62
N ALA A 240 1.00 22.71 -12.60
CA ALA A 240 1.28 23.07 -11.22
C ALA A 240 2.62 22.56 -10.71
N GLY A 241 3.27 23.36 -9.90
CA GLY A 241 4.42 22.97 -9.10
C GLY A 241 5.78 23.24 -9.72
N VAL A 242 5.84 23.76 -10.94
CA VAL A 242 7.07 24.28 -11.55
C VAL A 242 6.99 25.79 -11.51
N PRO A 243 7.89 26.48 -10.74
CA PRO A 243 7.92 27.92 -10.71
C PRO A 243 8.28 28.48 -12.09
N PRO A 244 7.74 29.65 -12.49
CA PRO A 244 8.13 30.32 -13.73
C PRO A 244 9.64 30.60 -13.76
N THR A 245 10.26 30.52 -14.95
CA THR A 245 11.71 30.76 -15.13
C THR A 245 12.13 32.13 -14.60
N ALA A 246 11.24 33.15 -14.69
CA ALA A 246 11.47 34.48 -14.15
C ALA A 246 11.60 34.45 -12.61
N GLN A 247 10.72 33.72 -11.89
CA GLN A 247 10.79 33.58 -10.44
C GLN A 247 12.04 32.82 -9.99
N ILE A 248 12.48 31.81 -10.76
CA ILE A 248 13.72 31.07 -10.45
C ILE A 248 14.92 31.99 -10.62
N ARG A 249 14.96 32.79 -11.68
CA ARG A 249 16.00 33.78 -11.90
C ARG A 249 16.05 34.79 -10.75
N GLU A 250 14.90 35.34 -10.36
CA GLU A 250 14.79 36.26 -9.22
C GLU A 250 15.27 35.58 -7.93
N ALA A 251 14.88 34.33 -7.69
CA ALA A 251 15.33 33.59 -6.52
C ALA A 251 16.87 33.42 -6.49
N ILE A 252 17.49 33.08 -7.61
CA ILE A 252 18.93 32.88 -7.74
C ILE A 252 19.66 34.24 -7.57
N THR A 253 19.14 35.29 -8.19
CA THR A 253 19.70 36.65 -8.07
C THR A 253 19.58 37.16 -6.63
N SER A 254 18.47 36.86 -5.94
CA SER A 254 18.32 37.25 -4.51
C SER A 254 19.34 36.55 -3.60
N LEU A 255 19.93 35.44 -4.03
CA LEU A 255 21.01 34.73 -3.34
C LEU A 255 22.42 35.24 -3.73
N GLY A 256 22.50 36.29 -4.53
CA GLY A 256 23.77 36.92 -4.95
C GLY A 256 24.45 36.22 -6.12
N ILE A 257 23.75 35.34 -6.83
CA ILE A 257 24.30 34.61 -7.98
C ILE A 257 23.74 35.23 -9.26
N GLU A 258 24.60 35.76 -10.11
CA GLU A 258 24.24 36.25 -11.44
C GLU A 258 24.17 35.05 -12.42
N VAL A 259 23.01 34.86 -13.07
CA VAL A 259 22.81 33.77 -14.02
C VAL A 259 22.37 34.31 -15.36
N SER A 260 23.14 34.00 -16.39
CA SER A 260 22.80 34.25 -17.80
C SER A 260 22.20 32.98 -18.43
N ASP A 261 21.41 33.14 -19.50
CA ASP A 261 20.84 32.05 -20.31
C ASP A 261 20.11 30.95 -19.54
N LEU A 262 19.42 31.32 -18.43
CA LEU A 262 18.66 30.33 -17.67
C LEU A 262 17.56 29.72 -18.53
N ARG A 263 17.69 28.44 -18.85
CA ARG A 263 16.77 27.65 -19.68
C ARG A 263 16.46 26.30 -19.02
N PRO A 264 15.27 25.72 -19.27
CA PRO A 264 14.99 24.38 -18.79
C PRO A 264 15.97 23.36 -19.38
N SER A 265 16.49 22.44 -18.56
CA SER A 265 17.31 21.32 -19.02
C SER A 265 16.51 20.40 -19.94
N ALA A 266 17.17 19.83 -20.96
CA ALA A 266 16.59 18.81 -21.83
C ALA A 266 16.21 17.55 -21.04
N GLN A 267 17.00 17.21 -20.04
CA GLN A 267 16.73 16.12 -19.11
C GLN A 267 15.98 16.65 -17.89
N GLN A 268 14.80 16.08 -17.61
CA GLN A 268 13.98 16.44 -16.48
C GLN A 268 13.74 15.21 -15.60
N HIS A 269 13.99 15.31 -14.32
CA HIS A 269 13.72 14.22 -13.37
C HIS A 269 12.33 14.35 -12.74
N VAL A 270 11.71 13.21 -12.47
CA VAL A 270 10.38 13.18 -11.85
C VAL A 270 10.47 13.78 -10.45
N GLY A 271 9.72 14.87 -10.22
CA GLY A 271 9.64 15.52 -8.91
C GLY A 271 10.60 16.70 -8.70
N ALA A 272 11.41 17.08 -9.68
CA ALA A 272 12.23 18.29 -9.67
C ALA A 272 12.18 18.97 -11.04
N ALA A 273 12.26 20.28 -11.07
CA ALA A 273 12.47 21.05 -12.29
C ALA A 273 13.96 21.37 -12.41
N GLU A 274 14.56 21.03 -13.53
CA GLU A 274 15.98 21.26 -13.77
C GLU A 274 16.19 22.33 -14.83
N TYR A 275 17.08 23.26 -14.54
CA TYR A 275 17.47 24.35 -15.41
C TYR A 275 18.98 24.37 -15.57
N VAL A 276 19.43 24.86 -16.71
CA VAL A 276 20.83 25.09 -17.02
C VAL A 276 21.02 26.57 -17.40
N GLY A 277 22.15 27.11 -17.04
CA GLY A 277 22.54 28.50 -17.33
C GLY A 277 24.04 28.65 -17.13
N HIS A 278 24.54 29.88 -17.15
CA HIS A 278 25.94 30.17 -16.92
C HIS A 278 26.10 31.25 -15.83
N ASP A 279 27.14 31.16 -15.03
CA ASP A 279 27.50 32.21 -14.07
C ASP A 279 28.17 33.41 -14.77
N ALA A 280 28.56 34.43 -14.00
CA ALA A 280 29.21 35.62 -14.54
C ALA A 280 30.60 35.30 -15.15
N GLU A 281 31.24 34.24 -14.68
CA GLU A 281 32.54 33.75 -15.15
C GLU A 281 32.41 32.81 -16.38
N GLY A 282 31.19 32.48 -16.79
CA GLY A 282 30.90 31.62 -17.94
C GLY A 282 30.89 30.12 -17.62
N HIS A 283 30.98 29.73 -16.32
CA HIS A 283 30.86 28.33 -15.96
C HIS A 283 29.41 27.85 -16.04
N ALA A 284 29.23 26.63 -16.52
CA ALA A 284 27.90 26.03 -16.61
C ALA A 284 27.32 25.74 -15.22
N LEU A 285 26.11 26.24 -14.99
CA LEU A 285 25.32 26.03 -13.77
C LEU A 285 24.17 25.11 -14.05
N LYS A 286 23.95 24.17 -13.15
CA LYS A 286 22.71 23.38 -13.07
C LYS A 286 21.92 23.81 -11.83
N VAL A 287 20.67 24.15 -12.05
CA VAL A 287 19.73 24.57 -11.01
C VAL A 287 18.63 23.54 -10.91
N ARG A 288 18.53 22.89 -9.78
CA ARG A 288 17.45 21.97 -9.46
C ARG A 288 16.49 22.64 -8.51
N VAL A 289 15.21 22.66 -8.88
CA VAL A 289 14.15 23.31 -8.12
C VAL A 289 13.13 22.28 -7.67
N LEU A 290 12.93 22.19 -6.37
CA LEU A 290 11.90 21.35 -5.77
C LEU A 290 10.64 22.20 -5.54
N GLY A 291 9.75 22.16 -6.52
CA GLY A 291 8.45 22.81 -6.46
C GLY A 291 7.50 22.14 -5.48
N ARG A 292 6.33 22.76 -5.30
CA ARG A 292 5.30 22.33 -4.33
C ARG A 292 4.80 20.92 -4.56
N ASP A 293 4.72 20.48 -5.80
CA ASP A 293 4.16 19.18 -6.18
C ASP A 293 5.16 18.01 -6.14
N ALA A 294 6.45 18.32 -6.18
CA ALA A 294 7.52 17.35 -5.99
C ALA A 294 7.37 16.62 -4.63
N GLN A 295 6.99 17.34 -3.61
CA GLN A 295 6.86 16.82 -2.25
C GLN A 295 5.75 15.78 -2.11
N ASP A 296 4.59 15.97 -2.74
CA ASP A 296 3.45 15.06 -2.61
C ASP A 296 3.70 13.73 -3.35
N THR A 297 4.31 13.80 -4.54
CA THR A 297 4.71 12.61 -5.30
C THR A 297 5.79 11.79 -4.57
N GLN A 298 6.76 12.48 -3.97
CA GLN A 298 7.84 11.84 -3.21
C GLN A 298 7.36 11.25 -1.88
N ARG A 299 6.42 11.89 -1.18
CA ARG A 299 5.81 11.35 0.06
C ARG A 299 5.12 10.02 -0.20
N LEU A 300 4.32 9.92 -1.25
CA LEU A 300 3.65 8.67 -1.60
C LEU A 300 4.60 7.59 -2.10
N ALA A 301 5.59 7.95 -2.92
CA ALA A 301 6.63 7.02 -3.33
C ALA A 301 7.43 6.50 -2.12
N ARG A 302 7.65 7.35 -1.11
CA ARG A 302 8.31 6.98 0.14
C ARG A 302 7.44 6.06 0.99
N GLN A 303 6.16 6.39 1.20
CA GLN A 303 5.22 5.53 1.93
C GLN A 303 5.12 4.17 1.25
N TRP A 304 5.06 4.13 -0.08
CA TRP A 304 5.09 2.90 -0.84
C TRP A 304 6.39 2.10 -0.63
N ARG A 305 7.55 2.76 -0.62
CA ARG A 305 8.83 2.09 -0.34
C ARG A 305 8.90 1.57 1.09
N LEU A 306 8.47 2.35 2.08
CA LEU A 306 8.40 1.93 3.48
C LEU A 306 7.53 0.68 3.68
N LEU A 307 6.42 0.58 2.96
CA LEU A 307 5.53 -0.57 3.00
C LEU A 307 6.08 -1.77 2.20
N SER A 308 6.75 -1.49 1.07
CA SER A 308 7.09 -2.52 0.08
C SER A 308 8.47 -3.13 0.26
N TYR A 309 9.44 -2.41 0.86
CA TYR A 309 10.82 -2.86 1.02
C TYR A 309 11.18 -3.15 2.48
N LYS A 310 12.11 -4.11 2.71
CA LYS A 310 12.52 -4.51 4.07
C LYS A 310 13.40 -3.47 4.74
N ASP A 311 14.34 -2.88 4.01
CA ASP A 311 15.27 -1.86 4.47
C ASP A 311 15.11 -0.57 3.65
N PRO A 312 14.07 0.24 3.95
CA PRO A 312 13.94 1.53 3.29
C PRO A 312 15.05 2.48 3.77
N PRO A 313 15.54 3.38 2.92
CA PRO A 313 16.53 4.39 3.33
C PRO A 313 16.02 5.15 4.56
N ARG A 314 16.81 5.15 5.63
CA ARG A 314 16.41 5.70 6.94
C ARG A 314 16.28 7.23 6.96
N SER A 315 16.88 7.92 6.02
CA SER A 315 17.09 9.38 6.05
C SER A 315 16.58 10.11 4.80
N ALA A 316 15.36 9.79 4.31
CA ALA A 316 14.81 10.66 3.30
C ALA A 316 14.19 11.90 3.97
N PRO A 317 14.73 13.10 3.76
CA PRO A 317 14.24 14.34 4.35
C PRO A 317 12.78 14.59 3.96
N THR A 318 12.01 15.20 4.88
CA THR A 318 10.57 15.40 4.70
C THR A 318 10.23 16.75 4.10
N GLY A 319 11.07 17.75 4.37
CA GLY A 319 10.95 19.11 3.86
C GLY A 319 11.64 19.31 2.51
N ARG A 320 11.19 20.28 1.72
CA ARG A 320 11.85 20.64 0.46
C ARG A 320 13.24 21.20 0.69
N LEU A 321 13.38 22.08 1.67
CA LEU A 321 14.67 22.63 2.08
C LEU A 321 15.60 21.51 2.56
N GLU A 322 15.14 20.66 3.47
CA GLU A 322 15.92 19.50 3.95
C GLU A 322 16.40 18.57 2.81
N GLN A 323 15.65 18.48 1.72
CA GLN A 323 16.05 17.67 0.56
C GLN A 323 17.21 18.30 -0.21
N VAL A 324 17.14 19.59 -0.50
CA VAL A 324 18.24 20.28 -1.22
C VAL A 324 19.47 20.43 -0.33
N GLU A 325 19.29 20.66 0.99
CA GLU A 325 20.38 20.67 1.96
C GLU A 325 21.03 19.27 2.08
N HIS A 326 20.23 18.22 2.08
CA HIS A 326 20.73 16.83 2.10
C HIS A 326 21.54 16.50 0.85
N GLU A 327 21.05 16.89 -0.33
CA GLU A 327 21.76 16.72 -1.60
C GLU A 327 23.09 17.49 -1.59
N ALA A 328 23.05 18.75 -1.16
CA ALA A 328 24.26 19.57 -1.03
C ALA A 328 25.24 18.97 -0.03
N LEU A 329 24.78 18.55 1.15
CA LEU A 329 25.62 17.90 2.16
C LEU A 329 26.25 16.60 1.64
N ALA A 330 25.45 15.73 1.00
CA ALA A 330 25.95 14.48 0.44
C ALA A 330 27.01 14.73 -0.65
N THR A 331 26.79 15.73 -1.51
CA THR A 331 27.75 16.14 -2.55
C THR A 331 29.04 16.69 -1.94
N LEU A 332 28.96 17.56 -0.92
CA LEU A 332 30.14 18.10 -0.22
C LEU A 332 30.92 17.00 0.51
N MET A 333 30.25 16.05 1.16
CA MET A 333 30.90 14.92 1.82
C MET A 333 31.58 13.99 0.81
N ALA A 334 30.96 13.74 -0.33
CA ALA A 334 31.56 12.98 -1.42
C ALA A 334 32.80 13.68 -1.99
N ALA A 335 32.74 15.01 -2.21
CA ALA A 335 33.88 15.82 -2.61
C ALA A 335 35.03 15.73 -1.60
N GLN A 336 34.72 15.85 -0.30
CA GLN A 336 35.71 15.74 0.79
C GLN A 336 36.38 14.34 0.82
N ALA A 337 35.65 13.29 0.44
CA ALA A 337 36.17 11.92 0.29
C ALA A 337 37.00 11.72 -0.99
N GLY A 338 37.22 12.75 -1.79
CA GLY A 338 37.97 12.70 -3.05
C GLY A 338 37.18 12.09 -4.21
N VAL A 339 35.85 12.03 -4.11
CA VAL A 339 34.98 11.64 -5.23
C VAL A 339 34.76 12.86 -6.13
N ARG A 340 34.89 12.65 -7.46
CA ARG A 340 34.57 13.71 -8.42
C ARG A 340 33.08 13.87 -8.50
N VAL A 341 32.59 15.01 -8.02
CA VAL A 341 31.17 15.43 -8.00
C VAL A 341 31.06 16.90 -8.36
N PRO A 342 29.92 17.42 -8.77
CA PRO A 342 29.73 18.83 -9.03
C PRO A 342 30.04 19.72 -7.81
N GLU A 343 30.55 20.92 -8.05
CA GLU A 343 30.74 21.92 -7.01
C GLU A 343 29.38 22.50 -6.58
N VAL A 344 29.08 22.45 -5.28
CA VAL A 344 27.85 23.02 -4.73
C VAL A 344 28.04 24.54 -4.56
N VAL A 345 27.26 25.32 -5.30
CA VAL A 345 27.27 26.79 -5.19
C VAL A 345 26.37 27.24 -4.06
N THR A 346 25.14 26.78 -4.00
CA THR A 346 24.20 27.08 -2.92
C THR A 346 23.05 26.06 -2.83
N ALA A 347 22.45 25.97 -1.63
CA ALA A 347 21.21 25.28 -1.38
C ALA A 347 20.33 26.14 -0.48
N ALA A 348 19.18 26.61 -0.96
CA ALA A 348 18.37 27.61 -0.26
C ALA A 348 16.88 27.55 -0.61
N LEU A 349 16.07 28.33 0.12
CA LEU A 349 14.70 28.64 -0.25
C LEU A 349 14.66 29.94 -1.03
N GLY A 350 14.01 29.94 -2.18
CA GLY A 350 13.66 31.16 -2.89
C GLY A 350 12.51 31.92 -2.21
N PRO A 351 12.26 33.19 -2.60
CA PRO A 351 11.20 34.02 -2.03
C PRO A 351 9.79 33.41 -2.15
N SER A 352 9.54 32.62 -3.19
CA SER A 352 8.29 31.86 -3.39
C SER A 352 8.14 30.65 -2.46
N GLY A 353 9.18 30.33 -1.68
CA GLY A 353 9.25 29.17 -0.79
C GLY A 353 9.53 27.85 -1.54
N ASP A 354 10.00 27.91 -2.78
CA ASP A 354 10.54 26.77 -3.50
C ASP A 354 11.99 26.55 -3.09
N ALA A 355 12.38 25.29 -2.88
CA ALA A 355 13.75 24.96 -2.52
C ALA A 355 14.56 24.70 -3.79
N LEU A 356 15.76 25.25 -3.83
CA LEU A 356 16.66 25.11 -4.96
C LEU A 356 18.08 24.72 -4.50
N VAL A 357 18.75 23.92 -5.31
CA VAL A 357 20.18 23.67 -5.23
C VAL A 357 20.82 24.09 -6.54
N VAL A 358 21.89 24.84 -6.46
CA VAL A 358 22.69 25.29 -7.59
C VAL A 358 24.04 24.61 -7.52
N THR A 359 24.41 23.93 -8.61
CA THR A 359 25.71 23.27 -8.72
C THR A 359 26.43 23.75 -10.00
N ARG A 360 27.75 23.90 -9.90
CA ARG A 360 28.60 24.13 -11.05
C ARG A 360 28.94 22.77 -11.67
N GLN A 361 28.40 22.51 -12.86
CA GLN A 361 28.45 21.21 -13.51
C GLN A 361 28.56 21.41 -15.03
N PRO A 362 29.50 20.75 -15.72
CA PRO A 362 29.61 20.84 -17.16
C PRO A 362 28.36 20.29 -17.85
N ASP A 363 27.94 20.95 -18.92
CA ASP A 363 26.81 20.52 -19.79
C ASP A 363 27.31 19.47 -20.80
N ILE A 364 27.61 18.26 -20.29
CA ILE A 364 28.15 17.12 -21.05
C ILE A 364 27.10 15.99 -21.04
N GLU A 365 27.02 15.25 -22.15
CA GLU A 365 26.13 14.10 -22.24
C GLU A 365 26.53 12.98 -21.27
N PRO A 366 25.54 12.32 -20.64
CA PRO A 366 25.79 11.21 -19.72
C PRO A 366 26.47 10.02 -20.41
N LEU A 367 27.26 9.29 -19.66
CA LEU A 367 27.97 8.07 -20.10
C LEU A 367 27.01 7.00 -20.65
N GLU A 368 25.74 6.99 -20.24
CA GLU A 368 24.71 6.10 -20.77
C GLU A 368 24.50 6.25 -22.30
N LEU A 369 24.72 7.45 -22.83
CA LEU A 369 24.55 7.77 -24.24
C LEU A 369 25.85 7.64 -25.05
N ALA A 370 26.97 7.32 -24.40
CA ALA A 370 28.26 7.20 -25.06
C ALA A 370 28.31 5.99 -26.00
N ASN A 371 29.11 6.14 -27.08
CA ASN A 371 29.40 4.99 -27.93
C ASN A 371 30.27 3.98 -27.16
N PRO A 372 29.86 2.70 -27.05
CA PRO A 372 30.59 1.66 -26.32
C PRO A 372 32.06 1.50 -26.73
N GLU A 373 32.39 1.76 -28.02
CA GLU A 373 33.75 1.66 -28.53
C GLU A 373 34.68 2.80 -28.06
N GLN A 374 34.08 3.93 -27.69
CA GLN A 374 34.81 5.12 -27.22
C GLN A 374 35.08 5.10 -25.72
N VAL A 375 34.41 4.23 -24.97
CA VAL A 375 34.61 4.08 -23.52
C VAL A 375 35.90 3.25 -23.29
N SER A 376 36.96 3.90 -22.81
CA SER A 376 38.22 3.21 -22.53
C SER A 376 38.10 2.33 -21.28
N ASP A 377 38.97 1.29 -21.20
CA ASP A 377 39.01 0.46 -20.02
C ASP A 377 39.49 1.25 -18.78
N GLN A 378 40.36 2.24 -18.99
CA GLN A 378 40.83 3.16 -17.94
C GLN A 378 39.66 3.98 -17.36
N THR A 379 38.73 4.42 -18.20
CA THR A 379 37.52 5.15 -17.76
C THR A 379 36.66 4.28 -16.84
N LEU A 380 36.59 2.98 -17.14
CA LEU A 380 35.85 2.05 -16.29
C LEU A 380 36.54 1.83 -14.93
N GLU A 381 37.85 1.64 -14.96
CA GLU A 381 38.64 1.47 -13.73
C GLU A 381 38.53 2.71 -12.83
N ASP A 382 38.63 3.90 -13.42
CA ASP A 382 38.47 5.16 -12.71
C ASP A 382 37.04 5.32 -12.15
N LEU A 383 36.00 4.90 -12.89
CA LEU A 383 34.60 4.92 -12.38
C LEU A 383 34.44 4.01 -11.16
N TRP A 384 34.98 2.80 -11.22
CA TRP A 384 34.98 1.89 -10.07
C TRP A 384 35.70 2.48 -8.89
N GLN A 385 36.85 3.15 -9.11
CA GLN A 385 37.59 3.82 -8.03
C GLN A 385 36.78 4.99 -7.42
N GLN A 386 36.03 5.80 -8.21
CA GLN A 386 35.17 6.82 -7.68
C GLN A 386 34.10 6.23 -6.77
N VAL A 387 33.49 5.14 -7.19
CA VAL A 387 32.50 4.42 -6.39
C VAL A 387 33.11 3.81 -5.13
N ALA A 388 34.32 3.29 -5.19
CA ALA A 388 35.04 2.82 -4.00
C ALA A 388 35.26 3.91 -2.96
N ARG A 389 35.68 5.11 -3.39
CA ARG A 389 35.85 6.26 -2.50
C ARG A 389 34.55 6.66 -1.86
N LEU A 390 33.45 6.69 -2.63
CA LEU A 390 32.11 7.01 -2.14
C LEU A 390 31.69 6.00 -1.05
N GLN A 391 31.86 4.70 -1.32
CA GLN A 391 31.53 3.63 -0.38
C GLN A 391 32.42 3.63 0.87
N ALA A 392 33.72 3.91 0.72
CA ALA A 392 34.66 4.04 1.85
C ALA A 392 34.26 5.18 2.80
N ALA A 393 33.63 6.23 2.27
CA ALA A 393 33.04 7.31 3.06
C ALA A 393 31.67 6.93 3.69
N GLY A 394 31.19 5.69 3.51
CA GLY A 394 29.92 5.24 4.01
C GLY A 394 28.72 5.90 3.30
N ILE A 395 28.88 6.34 2.06
CA ILE A 395 27.84 7.00 1.27
C ILE A 395 27.35 6.04 0.19
N SER A 396 26.04 5.76 0.18
CA SER A 396 25.36 5.10 -0.94
C SER A 396 24.77 6.18 -1.86
N HIS A 397 24.94 6.03 -3.15
CA HIS A 397 24.41 6.95 -4.15
C HIS A 397 22.89 6.84 -4.28
N GLY A 398 22.37 5.62 -4.20
CA GLY A 398 20.93 5.30 -4.29
C GLY A 398 20.33 5.34 -5.70
N ARG A 399 21.11 5.79 -6.71
CA ARG A 399 20.78 5.81 -8.15
C ARG A 399 22.04 5.73 -8.99
N LEU A 400 22.88 4.75 -8.74
CA LEU A 400 24.16 4.61 -9.42
C LEU A 400 24.00 3.93 -10.78
N ASN A 401 23.51 4.72 -11.74
CA ASN A 401 23.40 4.32 -13.15
C ASN A 401 24.21 5.28 -14.04
N LEU A 402 24.46 4.89 -15.30
CA LEU A 402 25.30 5.68 -16.21
C LEU A 402 24.64 6.99 -16.70
N SER A 403 23.35 7.20 -16.46
CA SER A 403 22.71 8.51 -16.69
C SER A 403 23.15 9.56 -15.67
N ASN A 404 23.72 9.13 -14.53
CA ASN A 404 24.28 9.99 -13.47
C ASN A 404 25.81 9.98 -13.47
N VAL A 405 26.44 9.66 -14.59
CA VAL A 405 27.89 9.69 -14.77
C VAL A 405 28.21 10.48 -16.04
N VAL A 406 29.11 11.44 -15.95
CA VAL A 406 29.68 12.17 -17.09
C VAL A 406 31.18 12.00 -17.11
N ILE A 407 31.81 12.12 -18.29
CA ILE A 407 33.24 12.08 -18.44
C ILE A 407 33.75 13.50 -18.64
N VAL A 408 34.52 13.99 -17.68
CA VAL A 408 35.27 15.25 -17.74
C VAL A 408 36.72 14.98 -18.04
N ASP A 409 37.53 16.02 -18.25
CA ASP A 409 38.98 15.87 -18.58
C ASP A 409 39.72 15.06 -17.53
N GLU A 410 39.37 15.17 -16.26
CA GLU A 410 40.00 14.45 -15.16
C GLU A 410 39.48 13.01 -14.99
N GLY A 411 38.44 12.60 -15.78
CA GLY A 411 37.81 11.29 -15.75
C GLY A 411 36.35 11.31 -15.33
N PRO A 412 35.75 10.19 -14.90
CA PRO A 412 34.35 10.08 -14.57
C PRO A 412 33.96 10.90 -13.32
N MET A 413 32.88 11.66 -13.43
CA MET A 413 32.24 12.46 -12.38
C MET A 413 30.85 11.90 -12.07
N LEU A 414 30.52 11.72 -10.79
CA LEU A 414 29.21 11.26 -10.30
C LEU A 414 28.28 12.44 -10.09
N LEU A 415 27.07 12.35 -10.63
CA LEU A 415 26.04 13.37 -10.56
C LEU A 415 24.85 12.91 -9.70
N ASP A 416 23.97 13.84 -9.29
CA ASP A 416 22.67 13.58 -8.64
C ASP A 416 22.74 12.74 -7.36
N LEU A 417 23.36 13.28 -6.31
CA LEU A 417 23.35 12.65 -4.99
C LEU A 417 22.05 12.91 -4.18
N SER A 418 20.96 13.29 -4.83
CA SER A 418 19.67 13.58 -4.17
C SER A 418 19.04 12.36 -3.46
N ALA A 419 19.39 11.15 -3.90
CA ALA A 419 18.95 9.88 -3.30
C ALA A 419 20.02 9.26 -2.38
N ALA A 420 21.14 9.94 -2.17
CA ALA A 420 22.23 9.43 -1.37
C ALA A 420 21.82 9.12 0.07
N THR A 421 22.44 8.11 0.66
CA THR A 421 22.27 7.76 2.08
C THR A 421 23.61 7.89 2.78
N LEU A 422 23.68 8.80 3.75
CA LEU A 422 24.87 8.99 4.59
C LEU A 422 24.87 7.96 5.72
N GLY A 423 26.02 7.38 6.06
CA GLY A 423 26.11 6.27 6.99
C GLY A 423 25.34 5.04 6.48
N ALA A 424 25.46 4.76 5.20
CA ALA A 424 24.68 3.72 4.51
C ALA A 424 24.97 2.33 5.05
N PRO A 425 23.94 1.47 5.23
CA PRO A 425 24.16 0.07 5.55
C PRO A 425 24.80 -0.65 4.35
N GLN A 426 25.53 -1.73 4.61
CA GLN A 426 26.25 -2.50 3.57
C GLN A 426 25.30 -2.95 2.44
N SER A 427 24.04 -3.29 2.76
CA SER A 427 23.05 -3.66 1.75
C SER A 427 22.72 -2.54 0.74
N ALA A 428 22.80 -1.27 1.16
CA ALA A 428 22.58 -0.14 0.25
C ALA A 428 23.81 0.08 -0.66
N LEU A 429 25.02 -0.08 -0.12
CA LEU A 429 26.27 -0.04 -0.89
C LEU A 429 26.32 -1.17 -1.93
N ASP A 430 25.90 -2.37 -1.53
CA ASP A 430 25.84 -3.53 -2.43
C ASP A 430 24.77 -3.35 -3.54
N MET A 431 23.66 -2.68 -3.25
CA MET A 431 22.67 -2.35 -4.27
C MET A 431 23.19 -1.33 -5.29
N ASP A 432 23.95 -0.32 -4.87
CA ASP A 432 24.61 0.62 -5.79
C ASP A 432 25.58 -0.10 -6.73
N LEU A 433 26.40 -1.01 -6.21
CA LEU A 433 27.29 -1.80 -7.05
C LEU A 433 26.56 -2.74 -8.01
N ALA A 434 25.44 -3.32 -7.57
CA ALA A 434 24.60 -4.13 -8.45
C ALA A 434 23.97 -3.27 -9.58
N GLU A 435 23.53 -2.03 -9.29
CA GLU A 435 23.06 -1.08 -10.31
C GLU A 435 24.17 -0.73 -11.29
N LEU A 436 25.37 -0.38 -10.79
CA LEU A 436 26.53 -0.07 -11.63
C LEU A 436 26.90 -1.23 -12.55
N LEU A 437 26.97 -2.45 -12.00
CA LEU A 437 27.32 -3.65 -12.77
C LEU A 437 26.32 -3.90 -13.90
N VAL A 438 25.01 -3.77 -13.61
CA VAL A 438 23.98 -3.92 -14.64
C VAL A 438 24.06 -2.78 -15.67
N ALA A 439 24.28 -1.54 -15.23
CA ALA A 439 24.37 -0.38 -16.13
C ALA A 439 25.58 -0.50 -17.07
N CYS A 440 26.73 -0.89 -16.56
CA CYS A 440 27.91 -1.19 -17.40
C CYS A 440 27.68 -2.37 -18.35
N THR A 441 26.95 -3.41 -17.89
CA THR A 441 26.59 -4.55 -18.74
C THR A 441 25.68 -4.16 -19.89
N VAL A 442 24.72 -3.27 -19.64
CA VAL A 442 23.84 -2.72 -20.70
C VAL A 442 24.63 -1.98 -21.77
N LEU A 443 25.63 -1.18 -21.36
CA LEU A 443 26.43 -0.38 -22.29
C LEU A 443 27.50 -1.20 -23.03
N LEU A 444 28.23 -2.07 -22.33
CA LEU A 444 29.47 -2.69 -22.79
C LEU A 444 29.39 -4.21 -23.01
N GLY A 445 28.29 -4.81 -22.62
CA GLY A 445 28.11 -6.27 -22.56
C GLY A 445 28.68 -6.90 -21.30
N PRO A 446 28.22 -8.15 -20.96
CA PRO A 446 28.57 -8.80 -19.72
C PRO A 446 30.06 -9.23 -19.66
N GLU A 447 30.60 -9.76 -20.76
CA GLU A 447 31.97 -10.28 -20.80
C GLU A 447 32.99 -9.19 -20.50
N ARG A 448 32.93 -8.04 -21.21
CA ARG A 448 33.86 -6.92 -21.01
C ARG A 448 33.70 -6.33 -19.60
N THR A 449 32.46 -6.14 -19.13
CA THR A 449 32.20 -5.58 -17.79
C THR A 449 32.77 -6.46 -16.69
N LEU A 450 32.52 -7.77 -16.70
CA LEU A 450 32.95 -8.68 -15.67
C LEU A 450 34.47 -8.89 -15.71
N THR A 451 35.08 -9.08 -16.91
CA THR A 451 36.50 -9.27 -17.07
C THR A 451 37.28 -8.07 -16.52
N ARG A 452 36.81 -6.83 -16.81
CA ARG A 452 37.45 -5.63 -16.31
C ARG A 452 37.27 -5.39 -14.83
N ALA A 453 36.06 -5.65 -14.31
CA ALA A 453 35.81 -5.56 -12.87
C ALA A 453 36.72 -6.51 -12.08
N VAL A 454 36.91 -7.77 -12.52
CA VAL A 454 37.74 -8.75 -11.85
C VAL A 454 39.24 -8.39 -12.01
N ALA A 455 39.69 -7.97 -13.21
CA ALA A 455 41.07 -7.57 -13.47
C ALA A 455 41.49 -6.33 -12.65
N ALA A 456 40.55 -5.40 -12.39
CA ALA A 456 40.77 -4.23 -11.54
C ALA A 456 40.72 -4.54 -10.02
N GLY A 457 40.58 -5.82 -9.63
CA GLY A 457 40.60 -6.25 -8.22
C GLY A 457 39.23 -6.29 -7.53
N TRP A 458 38.13 -6.09 -8.25
CA TRP A 458 36.76 -6.03 -7.71
C TRP A 458 36.07 -7.39 -7.62
N GLY A 459 36.83 -8.50 -7.74
CA GLY A 459 36.22 -9.84 -7.72
C GLY A 459 35.41 -10.15 -6.46
N GLN A 460 35.88 -9.70 -5.29
CA GLN A 460 35.20 -9.92 -4.02
C GLN A 460 33.91 -9.09 -3.93
N GLU A 461 33.91 -7.85 -4.39
CA GLU A 461 32.79 -6.96 -4.43
C GLU A 461 31.72 -7.48 -5.40
N VAL A 462 32.11 -7.92 -6.60
CA VAL A 462 31.23 -8.57 -7.58
C VAL A 462 30.61 -9.83 -6.97
N ALA A 463 31.38 -10.67 -6.28
CA ALA A 463 30.85 -11.85 -5.59
C ALA A 463 29.81 -11.49 -4.51
N ARG A 464 30.06 -10.44 -3.74
CA ARG A 464 29.17 -9.97 -2.68
C ARG A 464 27.83 -9.46 -3.22
N VAL A 465 27.81 -8.84 -4.41
CA VAL A 465 26.59 -8.27 -4.99
C VAL A 465 25.74 -9.27 -5.78
N LEU A 466 26.20 -10.49 -6.01
CA LEU A 466 25.43 -11.53 -6.72
C LEU A 466 23.99 -11.71 -6.19
N PRO A 467 23.72 -11.74 -4.87
CA PRO A 467 22.35 -11.86 -4.34
C PRO A 467 21.45 -10.66 -4.64
N TYR A 468 22.05 -9.51 -4.99
CA TYR A 468 21.36 -8.25 -5.30
C TYR A 468 21.10 -8.05 -6.80
N LEU A 469 21.66 -8.89 -7.69
CA LEU A 469 21.38 -8.87 -9.14
C LEU A 469 19.97 -9.37 -9.42
N GLN A 470 18.99 -8.53 -9.10
CA GLN A 470 17.55 -8.78 -9.23
C GLN A 470 16.77 -7.51 -9.55
N ARG A 471 15.59 -7.66 -10.20
CA ARG A 471 14.74 -6.52 -10.59
C ARG A 471 14.37 -5.59 -9.43
N ALA A 472 14.31 -6.10 -8.21
CA ALA A 472 13.92 -5.31 -7.05
C ALA A 472 15.03 -4.34 -6.58
N ALA A 473 16.28 -4.61 -6.89
CA ALA A 473 17.42 -3.76 -6.55
C ALA A 473 17.63 -2.61 -7.56
N LEU A 474 17.13 -2.74 -8.79
CA LEU A 474 17.37 -1.77 -9.87
C LEU A 474 16.34 -0.63 -9.87
N THR A 475 16.77 0.55 -10.29
CA THR A 475 15.88 1.69 -10.59
C THR A 475 14.91 1.36 -11.73
N PRO A 476 13.73 2.01 -11.82
CA PRO A 476 12.78 1.77 -12.92
C PRO A 476 13.40 1.99 -14.30
N HIS A 477 14.17 3.06 -14.47
CA HIS A 477 14.87 3.39 -15.71
C HIS A 477 15.82 2.27 -16.14
N LEU A 478 16.71 1.85 -15.24
CA LEU A 478 17.68 0.78 -15.52
C LEU A 478 17.01 -0.58 -15.78
N ARG A 479 15.86 -0.86 -15.15
CA ARG A 479 15.08 -2.08 -15.44
C ARG A 479 14.51 -2.09 -16.86
N ASP A 480 14.05 -0.94 -17.33
CA ASP A 480 13.48 -0.81 -18.68
C ASP A 480 14.61 -0.85 -19.72
N LEU A 481 15.74 -0.23 -19.41
CA LEU A 481 16.94 -0.26 -20.25
C LEU A 481 17.54 -1.68 -20.36
N ALA A 482 17.67 -2.40 -19.24
CA ALA A 482 18.12 -3.79 -19.23
C ALA A 482 17.18 -4.71 -20.03
N ARG A 483 15.87 -4.43 -20.01
CA ARG A 483 14.89 -5.17 -20.82
C ARG A 483 15.01 -4.88 -22.30
N SER A 484 15.19 -3.61 -22.70
CA SER A 484 15.33 -3.21 -24.10
C SER A 484 16.63 -3.76 -24.75
N HIS A 485 17.67 -3.98 -23.95
CA HIS A 485 18.94 -4.57 -24.37
C HIS A 485 19.03 -6.08 -24.09
N GLU A 486 17.92 -6.72 -23.75
CA GLU A 486 17.81 -8.16 -23.52
C GLU A 486 18.77 -8.70 -22.44
N VAL A 487 19.20 -7.87 -21.47
CA VAL A 487 20.09 -8.29 -20.40
C VAL A 487 19.33 -9.16 -19.40
N GLY A 488 19.63 -10.46 -19.41
CA GLY A 488 19.11 -11.46 -18.47
C GLY A 488 19.79 -11.34 -17.11
N LEU A 489 19.11 -10.82 -16.08
CA LEU A 489 19.72 -10.70 -14.73
C LEU A 489 20.09 -12.05 -14.11
N LYS A 490 19.43 -13.14 -14.52
CA LYS A 490 19.78 -14.49 -14.10
C LYS A 490 21.08 -14.93 -14.76
N ASP A 491 21.19 -14.70 -16.06
CA ASP A 491 22.34 -15.08 -16.86
C ASP A 491 23.57 -14.27 -16.42
N LEU A 492 23.42 -12.94 -16.25
CA LEU A 492 24.48 -12.10 -15.71
C LEU A 492 24.98 -12.56 -14.33
N ARG A 493 24.06 -13.02 -13.46
CA ARG A 493 24.45 -13.56 -12.14
C ARG A 493 25.22 -14.86 -12.26
N GLU A 494 24.87 -15.76 -13.18
CA GLU A 494 25.58 -17.00 -13.44
C GLU A 494 26.96 -16.73 -14.05
N GLU A 495 27.09 -15.77 -14.97
CA GLU A 495 28.35 -15.34 -15.55
C GLU A 495 29.27 -14.68 -14.52
N ALA A 496 28.71 -13.79 -13.69
CA ALA A 496 29.45 -13.12 -12.62
C ALA A 496 29.92 -14.13 -11.55
N ALA A 497 29.10 -15.13 -11.22
CA ALA A 497 29.51 -16.21 -10.32
C ALA A 497 30.68 -17.04 -10.89
N LYS A 498 30.61 -17.36 -12.18
CA LYS A 498 31.72 -18.04 -12.88
C LYS A 498 32.99 -17.17 -12.90
N ALA A 499 32.89 -15.90 -13.21
CA ALA A 499 34.01 -14.97 -13.28
C ALA A 499 34.70 -14.78 -11.91
N THR A 500 33.96 -14.89 -10.81
CA THR A 500 34.47 -14.75 -9.43
C THR A 500 34.78 -16.09 -8.76
N GLY A 501 34.56 -17.24 -9.43
CA GLY A 501 34.76 -18.57 -8.86
C GLY A 501 33.82 -18.94 -7.70
N GLN A 502 32.64 -18.30 -7.63
CA GLN A 502 31.64 -18.53 -6.58
C GLN A 502 30.47 -19.39 -7.08
N GLU A 503 29.78 -20.06 -6.15
CA GLU A 503 28.47 -20.64 -6.46
C GLU A 503 27.41 -19.55 -6.54
N VAL A 504 26.38 -19.76 -7.38
CA VAL A 504 25.27 -18.81 -7.52
C VAL A 504 24.45 -18.75 -6.22
N PRO A 505 24.50 -17.65 -5.46
CA PRO A 505 23.83 -17.58 -4.18
C PRO A 505 22.31 -17.39 -4.33
N GLU A 506 21.55 -17.70 -3.27
CA GLU A 506 20.15 -17.35 -3.19
C GLU A 506 19.94 -15.82 -3.18
N ILE A 507 18.86 -15.38 -3.84
CA ILE A 507 18.49 -13.95 -3.94
C ILE A 507 18.04 -13.42 -2.57
N VAL A 508 18.60 -12.30 -2.14
CA VAL A 508 18.15 -11.61 -0.91
C VAL A 508 16.72 -11.08 -1.11
N PRO A 509 15.76 -11.42 -0.25
CA PRO A 509 14.39 -10.94 -0.37
C PRO A 509 14.29 -9.46 0.04
N LEU A 510 14.41 -8.54 -0.92
CA LEU A 510 14.35 -7.08 -0.70
C LEU A 510 12.93 -6.56 -0.46
N ARG A 511 11.89 -7.26 -0.95
CA ARG A 511 10.50 -6.82 -0.78
C ARG A 511 9.89 -7.42 0.48
N ARG A 512 9.24 -6.56 1.28
CA ARG A 512 8.46 -6.93 2.46
C ARG A 512 7.08 -7.45 2.06
N MET A 513 6.41 -6.79 1.12
CA MET A 513 5.07 -7.14 0.64
C MET A 513 5.12 -7.60 -0.82
N ARG A 514 4.45 -8.71 -1.09
CA ARG A 514 4.25 -9.24 -2.45
C ARG A 514 2.88 -8.79 -2.97
N PRO A 515 2.61 -8.76 -4.28
CA PRO A 515 1.28 -8.42 -4.82
C PRO A 515 0.14 -9.24 -4.22
N ARG A 516 0.41 -10.50 -3.86
CA ARG A 516 -0.53 -11.39 -3.15
C ARG A 516 -0.95 -10.85 -1.78
N ASP A 517 -0.09 -10.09 -1.08
CA ASP A 517 -0.38 -9.59 0.25
C ASP A 517 -1.41 -8.46 0.20
N PHE A 518 -1.44 -7.68 -0.91
CA PHE A 518 -2.50 -6.72 -1.20
C PHE A 518 -3.84 -7.40 -1.47
N LEU A 519 -3.81 -8.49 -2.25
CA LEU A 519 -5.01 -9.29 -2.50
C LEU A 519 -5.56 -9.84 -1.18
N LEU A 520 -4.69 -10.36 -0.32
CA LEU A 520 -5.08 -10.89 0.99
C LEU A 520 -5.63 -9.81 1.92
N THR A 521 -5.05 -8.60 1.91
CA THR A 521 -5.56 -7.46 2.66
C THR A 521 -6.92 -7.00 2.14
N ALA A 522 -7.11 -6.98 0.82
CA ALA A 522 -8.42 -6.70 0.21
C ALA A 522 -9.47 -7.75 0.58
N LEU A 523 -9.08 -9.04 0.52
CA LEU A 523 -9.96 -10.15 0.93
C LEU A 523 -10.34 -10.06 2.42
N LEU A 524 -9.39 -9.66 3.28
CA LEU A 524 -9.66 -9.41 4.70
C LEU A 524 -10.64 -8.25 4.89
N GLY A 525 -10.49 -7.17 4.10
CA GLY A 525 -11.44 -6.06 4.08
C GLY A 525 -12.85 -6.51 3.69
N VAL A 526 -12.97 -7.34 2.66
CA VAL A 526 -14.25 -7.94 2.25
C VAL A 526 -14.82 -8.86 3.34
N ALA A 527 -14.00 -9.68 3.97
CA ALA A 527 -14.44 -10.56 5.06
C ALA A 527 -14.91 -9.76 6.28
N ALA A 528 -14.17 -8.71 6.67
CA ALA A 528 -14.58 -7.80 7.73
C ALA A 528 -15.91 -7.10 7.39
N TYR A 529 -16.05 -6.65 6.15
CA TYR A 529 -17.29 -6.07 5.65
C TYR A 529 -18.45 -7.06 5.75
N LEU A 530 -18.29 -8.30 5.25
CA LEU A 530 -19.32 -9.34 5.33
C LEU A 530 -19.69 -9.68 6.78
N LEU A 531 -18.71 -9.70 7.70
CA LEU A 531 -18.97 -9.91 9.12
C LEU A 531 -19.78 -8.76 9.71
N ILE A 532 -19.35 -7.50 9.47
CA ILE A 532 -20.06 -6.32 9.97
C ILE A 532 -21.51 -6.28 9.43
N THR A 533 -21.68 -6.63 8.16
CA THR A 533 -23.01 -6.65 7.55
C THR A 533 -23.91 -7.77 8.09
N GLN A 534 -23.36 -8.92 8.43
CA GLN A 534 -24.09 -9.99 9.09
C GLN A 534 -24.49 -9.61 10.53
N LEU A 535 -23.55 -9.04 11.29
CA LEU A 535 -23.82 -8.53 12.63
C LEU A 535 -24.86 -7.40 12.64
N ALA A 536 -24.83 -6.50 11.64
CA ALA A 536 -25.79 -5.43 11.48
C ALA A 536 -27.23 -5.95 11.16
N LYS A 537 -27.35 -7.04 10.38
CA LYS A 537 -28.67 -7.68 10.09
C LYS A 537 -29.39 -8.18 11.34
N ILE A 538 -28.64 -8.63 12.34
CA ILE A 538 -29.17 -9.18 13.58
C ILE A 538 -29.49 -8.03 14.55
N GLY A 539 -28.88 -6.87 14.36
CA GLY A 539 -28.98 -5.69 15.20
C GLY A 539 -27.98 -5.73 16.36
N PHE A 540 -27.07 -4.79 16.41
CA PHE A 540 -26.08 -4.67 17.49
C PHE A 540 -26.75 -4.55 18.88
N GLY A 541 -27.95 -3.92 18.95
CA GLY A 541 -28.75 -3.83 20.16
C GLY A 541 -29.20 -5.21 20.67
N THR A 542 -29.74 -6.06 19.77
CA THR A 542 -30.18 -7.42 20.10
C THR A 542 -29.03 -8.28 20.59
N ILE A 543 -27.88 -8.20 19.92
CA ILE A 543 -26.66 -8.93 20.34
C ILE A 543 -26.20 -8.46 21.72
N ALA A 544 -26.18 -7.14 21.97
CA ALA A 544 -25.77 -6.59 23.26
C ALA A 544 -26.73 -6.97 24.39
N ASP A 545 -28.01 -7.00 24.13
CA ASP A 545 -29.02 -7.38 25.10
C ASP A 545 -28.99 -8.88 25.40
N GLU A 546 -28.76 -9.72 24.41
CA GLU A 546 -28.55 -11.15 24.59
C GLU A 546 -27.24 -11.42 25.37
N LEU A 547 -26.13 -10.76 25.05
CA LEU A 547 -24.88 -10.88 25.82
C LEU A 547 -25.05 -10.44 27.29
N ARG A 548 -25.87 -9.42 27.55
CA ARG A 548 -26.15 -8.98 28.95
C ARG A 548 -26.96 -9.99 29.75
N ARG A 549 -27.77 -10.81 29.07
CA ARG A 549 -28.54 -11.90 29.69
C ARG A 549 -27.69 -13.15 29.92
N ALA A 550 -26.56 -13.28 29.23
CA ALA A 550 -25.70 -14.44 29.32
C ALA A 550 -24.99 -14.52 30.67
N GLN A 551 -24.88 -15.70 31.20
CA GLN A 551 -24.08 -15.97 32.40
C GLN A 551 -22.59 -15.95 32.08
N VAL A 552 -21.91 -14.87 32.43
CA VAL A 552 -20.49 -14.60 32.09
C VAL A 552 -19.55 -15.73 32.59
N ALA A 553 -19.88 -16.35 33.70
CA ALA A 553 -19.09 -17.46 34.23
C ALA A 553 -18.93 -18.62 33.22
N TRP A 554 -20.01 -18.97 32.51
CA TRP A 554 -19.94 -20.02 31.50
C TRP A 554 -19.18 -19.58 30.26
N ILE A 555 -19.23 -18.30 29.89
CA ILE A 555 -18.43 -17.74 28.79
C ILE A 555 -16.93 -17.83 29.09
N VAL A 556 -16.55 -17.44 30.32
CA VAL A 556 -15.15 -17.55 30.81
C VAL A 556 -14.70 -19.00 30.83
N PHE A 557 -15.55 -19.90 31.35
CA PHE A 557 -15.26 -21.34 31.37
C PHE A 557 -15.08 -21.88 29.95
N GLY A 558 -15.99 -21.51 29.01
CA GLY A 558 -15.89 -21.87 27.59
C GLY A 558 -14.60 -21.35 26.95
N LEU A 559 -14.19 -20.12 27.27
CA LEU A 559 -12.93 -19.55 26.80
C LEU A 559 -11.71 -20.35 27.28
N ILE A 560 -11.69 -20.78 28.54
CA ILE A 560 -10.60 -21.61 29.07
C ILE A 560 -10.59 -22.98 28.39
N VAL A 561 -11.75 -23.64 28.26
CA VAL A 561 -11.87 -24.95 27.59
C VAL A 561 -11.45 -24.83 26.11
N ALA A 562 -11.78 -23.75 25.43
CA ALA A 562 -11.35 -23.50 24.04
C ALA A 562 -9.83 -23.51 23.89
N GLN A 563 -9.04 -23.08 24.92
CA GLN A 563 -7.59 -23.09 24.84
C GLN A 563 -7.00 -24.51 24.88
N LEU A 564 -7.73 -25.47 25.46
CA LEU A 564 -7.30 -26.88 25.49
C LEU A 564 -7.25 -27.49 24.07
N THR A 565 -7.99 -26.91 23.12
CA THR A 565 -7.89 -27.28 21.70
C THR A 565 -6.48 -27.09 21.15
N PHE A 566 -5.70 -26.10 21.65
CA PHE A 566 -4.31 -25.91 21.22
C PHE A 566 -3.40 -27.02 21.73
N VAL A 567 -3.66 -27.52 22.96
CA VAL A 567 -2.92 -28.63 23.52
C VAL A 567 -3.21 -29.89 22.71
N ALA A 568 -4.49 -30.18 22.47
CA ALA A 568 -4.94 -31.32 21.67
C ALA A 568 -4.40 -31.27 20.23
N GLY A 569 -4.47 -30.11 19.57
CA GLY A 569 -3.91 -29.89 18.23
C GLY A 569 -2.37 -29.99 18.20
N GLY A 570 -1.68 -29.55 19.27
CA GLY A 570 -0.23 -29.75 19.41
C GLY A 570 0.16 -31.23 19.56
N VAL A 571 -0.65 -32.02 20.25
CA VAL A 571 -0.50 -33.49 20.35
C VAL A 571 -0.76 -34.15 18.99
N SER A 572 -1.81 -33.75 18.26
CA SER A 572 -2.10 -34.24 16.91
C SER A 572 -0.93 -33.99 15.95
N LEU A 573 -0.39 -32.76 15.95
CA LEU A 573 0.77 -32.41 15.10
C LEU A 573 2.00 -33.26 15.42
N ARG A 574 2.27 -33.57 16.70
CA ARG A 574 3.33 -34.52 17.09
C ARG A 574 3.08 -35.92 16.53
N GLY A 575 1.83 -36.35 16.56
CA GLY A 575 1.43 -37.63 15.99
C GLY A 575 1.60 -37.73 14.48
N ALA A 576 1.43 -36.59 13.76
CA ALA A 576 1.56 -36.53 12.30
C ALA A 576 3.01 -36.65 11.80
N VAL A 577 4.02 -36.52 12.68
CA VAL A 577 5.45 -36.52 12.32
C VAL A 577 6.17 -37.66 13.00
N SER A 578 7.00 -38.38 12.24
CA SER A 578 7.81 -39.47 12.80
C SER A 578 8.90 -39.01 13.76
N ALA A 579 9.42 -37.79 13.58
CA ALA A 579 10.45 -37.21 14.44
C ALA A 579 9.87 -36.83 15.83
N PRO A 580 10.64 -36.94 16.91
CA PRO A 580 10.22 -36.50 18.24
C PRO A 580 10.18 -34.98 18.32
N LEU A 581 8.99 -34.38 18.36
CA LEU A 581 8.81 -32.94 18.51
C LEU A 581 8.52 -32.57 19.97
N PRO A 582 9.05 -31.45 20.48
CA PRO A 582 8.71 -30.94 21.81
C PRO A 582 7.26 -30.41 21.82
N LEU A 583 6.48 -30.77 22.84
CA LEU A 583 5.05 -30.46 22.89
C LEU A 583 4.77 -28.97 22.97
N LEU A 584 5.51 -28.22 23.81
CA LEU A 584 5.25 -26.80 24.05
C LEU A 584 5.33 -25.95 22.76
N PRO A 585 6.38 -26.04 21.93
CA PRO A 585 6.39 -25.32 20.65
C PRO A 585 5.24 -25.72 19.71
N CYS A 586 4.81 -26.98 19.71
CA CYS A 586 3.66 -27.43 18.90
C CYS A 586 2.35 -26.78 19.40
N VAL A 587 2.13 -26.68 20.71
CA VAL A 587 0.96 -26.01 21.30
C VAL A 587 0.98 -24.51 20.99
N VAL A 588 2.12 -23.85 21.15
CA VAL A 588 2.28 -22.42 20.83
C VAL A 588 2.07 -22.16 19.35
N LEU A 589 2.47 -23.10 18.49
CA LEU A 589 2.22 -23.03 17.05
C LEU A 589 0.71 -23.07 16.73
N GLN A 590 -0.07 -23.92 17.37
CA GLN A 590 -1.53 -23.98 17.17
C GLN A 590 -2.20 -22.64 17.54
N SER A 591 -1.75 -22.01 18.61
CA SER A 591 -2.22 -20.66 18.97
C SER A 591 -1.81 -19.61 17.91
N ALA A 592 -0.56 -19.64 17.41
CA ALA A 592 -0.08 -18.73 16.37
C ALA A 592 -0.85 -18.89 15.04
N ILE A 593 -1.28 -20.12 14.72
CA ILE A 593 -2.11 -20.39 13.53
C ILE A 593 -3.43 -19.63 13.59
N LYS A 594 -4.05 -19.46 14.77
CA LYS A 594 -5.29 -18.67 14.88
C LYS A 594 -5.10 -17.20 14.46
N PHE A 595 -3.96 -16.60 14.81
CA PHE A 595 -3.63 -15.25 14.34
C PHE A 595 -3.41 -15.21 12.83
N ILE A 596 -2.69 -16.19 12.28
CA ILE A 596 -2.42 -16.26 10.84
C ILE A 596 -3.70 -16.48 10.04
N ASN A 597 -4.61 -17.34 10.53
CA ASN A 597 -5.89 -17.61 9.88
C ASN A 597 -6.84 -16.40 9.85
N LEU A 598 -6.60 -15.38 10.68
CA LEU A 598 -7.31 -14.09 10.60
C LEU A 598 -6.84 -13.25 9.39
N THR A 599 -5.56 -13.38 9.02
CA THR A 599 -4.92 -12.53 8.00
C THR A 599 -4.72 -13.22 6.66
N VAL A 600 -4.76 -14.55 6.62
CA VAL A 600 -4.52 -15.38 5.44
C VAL A 600 -5.64 -16.42 5.32
N PRO A 601 -6.11 -16.78 4.10
CA PRO A 601 -7.05 -17.87 3.95
C PRO A 601 -6.57 -19.14 4.69
N SER A 602 -7.44 -19.71 5.49
CA SER A 602 -7.10 -20.65 6.57
C SER A 602 -6.20 -21.82 6.18
N SER A 603 -6.41 -22.40 5.00
CA SER A 603 -5.62 -23.54 4.52
C SER A 603 -4.19 -23.17 4.14
N ALA A 604 -3.98 -22.06 3.40
CA ALA A 604 -2.66 -21.69 2.92
C ALA A 604 -1.75 -21.16 4.05
N GLY A 605 -2.33 -20.39 5.00
CA GLY A 605 -1.61 -19.87 6.15
C GLY A 605 -1.15 -20.99 7.10
N ARG A 606 -2.05 -21.94 7.41
CA ARG A 606 -1.77 -23.11 8.26
C ARG A 606 -0.68 -23.99 7.65
N ILE A 607 -0.80 -24.34 6.37
CA ILE A 607 0.21 -25.17 5.68
C ILE A 607 1.58 -24.47 5.68
N GLY A 608 1.62 -23.18 5.32
CA GLY A 608 2.88 -22.44 5.22
C GLY A 608 3.66 -22.39 6.54
N ILE A 609 2.99 -22.08 7.65
CA ILE A 609 3.65 -22.00 8.96
C ILE A 609 4.01 -23.37 9.51
N ASN A 610 3.16 -24.39 9.34
CA ASN A 610 3.43 -25.76 9.74
C ASN A 610 4.68 -26.31 9.04
N VAL A 611 4.75 -26.17 7.71
CA VAL A 611 5.91 -26.61 6.93
C VAL A 611 7.17 -25.89 7.38
N ARG A 612 7.13 -24.58 7.56
CA ARG A 612 8.30 -23.83 8.01
C ARG A 612 8.77 -24.21 9.42
N PHE A 613 7.83 -24.42 10.34
CA PHE A 613 8.12 -24.91 11.68
C PHE A 613 8.80 -26.28 11.64
N LEU A 614 8.25 -27.24 10.89
CA LEU A 614 8.79 -28.59 10.76
C LEU A 614 10.18 -28.59 10.09
N GLN A 615 10.40 -27.74 9.08
CA GLN A 615 11.73 -27.56 8.47
C GLN A 615 12.76 -27.04 9.46
N ARG A 616 12.40 -26.07 10.30
CA ARG A 616 13.27 -25.56 11.38
C ARG A 616 13.56 -26.60 12.45
N MET A 617 12.67 -27.57 12.62
CA MET A 617 12.86 -28.73 13.51
C MET A 617 13.64 -29.88 12.85
N GLY A 618 14.22 -29.65 11.65
CA GLY A 618 15.05 -30.63 10.95
C GLY A 618 14.27 -31.61 10.06
N THR A 619 12.95 -31.41 9.85
CA THR A 619 12.16 -32.28 8.96
C THR A 619 12.38 -31.88 7.50
N PRO A 620 12.71 -32.83 6.58
CA PRO A 620 12.83 -32.54 5.15
C PRO A 620 11.52 -31.96 4.58
N THR A 621 11.64 -31.05 3.61
CA THR A 621 10.51 -30.30 3.02
C THR A 621 9.36 -31.19 2.57
N ALA A 622 9.65 -32.28 1.87
CA ALA A 622 8.63 -33.23 1.39
C ALA A 622 7.87 -33.91 2.54
N GLN A 623 8.58 -34.28 3.62
CA GLN A 623 7.96 -34.88 4.82
C GLN A 623 7.15 -33.83 5.61
N ALA A 624 7.62 -32.58 5.66
CA ALA A 624 6.88 -31.50 6.32
C ALA A 624 5.54 -31.21 5.64
N PHE A 625 5.49 -31.20 4.32
CA PHE A 625 4.24 -31.13 3.55
C PHE A 625 3.36 -32.36 3.77
N GLY A 626 3.95 -33.55 3.77
CA GLY A 626 3.24 -34.81 4.04
C GLY A 626 2.59 -34.83 5.42
N ALA A 627 3.28 -34.35 6.44
CA ALA A 627 2.76 -34.28 7.81
C ALA A 627 1.55 -33.35 7.93
N GLY A 628 1.57 -32.18 7.26
CA GLY A 628 0.41 -31.29 7.21
C GLY A 628 -0.81 -31.96 6.54
N ALA A 629 -0.59 -32.69 5.45
CA ALA A 629 -1.66 -33.43 4.78
C ALA A 629 -2.20 -34.58 5.64
N VAL A 630 -1.34 -35.29 6.39
CA VAL A 630 -1.74 -36.35 7.34
C VAL A 630 -2.61 -35.77 8.46
N ASP A 631 -2.23 -34.62 9.02
CA ASP A 631 -3.00 -33.92 10.04
C ASP A 631 -4.40 -33.52 9.52
N ASP A 632 -4.48 -32.89 8.33
CA ASP A 632 -5.74 -32.49 7.70
C ASP A 632 -6.65 -33.67 7.37
N VAL A 633 -6.08 -34.78 6.84
CA VAL A 633 -6.85 -36.00 6.52
C VAL A 633 -7.36 -36.70 7.78
N SER A 634 -6.54 -36.76 8.84
CA SER A 634 -6.95 -37.35 10.12
C SER A 634 -8.06 -36.57 10.78
N GLU A 635 -8.05 -35.23 10.69
CA GLU A 635 -9.14 -34.35 11.12
C GLU A 635 -10.47 -34.76 10.44
N LYS A 636 -10.48 -34.90 9.12
CA LYS A 636 -11.70 -35.26 8.38
C LYS A 636 -12.17 -36.68 8.68
N ILE A 637 -11.26 -37.61 8.88
CA ILE A 637 -11.61 -38.97 9.30
C ILE A 637 -12.33 -38.95 10.67
N VAL A 638 -11.80 -38.19 11.64
CA VAL A 638 -12.39 -38.08 12.96
C VAL A 638 -13.74 -37.36 12.91
N GLU A 639 -13.86 -36.25 12.15
CA GLU A 639 -15.14 -35.54 11.96
C GLU A 639 -16.22 -36.48 11.39
N ILE A 640 -15.92 -37.18 10.30
CA ILE A 640 -16.86 -38.13 9.68
C ILE A 640 -17.24 -39.26 10.65
N ALA A 641 -16.25 -39.82 11.35
CA ALA A 641 -16.50 -40.91 12.31
C ALA A 641 -17.39 -40.43 13.47
N LEU A 642 -17.17 -39.21 13.97
CA LEU A 642 -17.98 -38.61 15.05
C LEU A 642 -19.41 -38.30 14.59
N VAL A 643 -19.61 -37.80 13.38
CA VAL A 643 -20.94 -37.59 12.80
C VAL A 643 -21.69 -38.93 12.70
N LEU A 644 -21.08 -39.96 12.13
CA LEU A 644 -21.69 -41.27 12.00
C LEU A 644 -21.99 -41.92 13.36
N LEU A 645 -21.10 -41.73 14.34
CA LEU A 645 -21.27 -42.26 15.69
C LEU A 645 -22.39 -41.57 16.49
N THR A 646 -22.58 -40.26 16.28
CA THR A 646 -23.51 -39.44 17.07
C THR A 646 -24.95 -39.44 16.53
N ILE A 647 -25.15 -39.65 15.22
CA ILE A 647 -26.48 -39.68 14.57
C ILE A 647 -27.47 -40.64 15.28
N PRO A 648 -27.13 -41.88 15.68
CA PRO A 648 -28.11 -42.79 16.32
C PRO A 648 -28.59 -42.32 17.70
N PHE A 649 -27.82 -41.43 18.34
CA PHE A 649 -28.13 -40.96 19.71
C PHE A 649 -28.86 -39.60 19.70
N VAL A 650 -29.11 -39.02 18.55
CA VAL A 650 -29.72 -37.69 18.43
C VAL A 650 -31.08 -37.80 17.74
N HIS A 651 -32.15 -37.47 18.48
CA HIS A 651 -33.49 -37.32 17.90
C HIS A 651 -33.52 -35.95 17.21
N ILE A 652 -33.44 -35.90 15.90
CA ILE A 652 -33.56 -34.68 15.10
C ILE A 652 -35.05 -34.39 14.91
N ALA A 653 -35.57 -33.35 15.51
CA ALA A 653 -36.92 -32.86 15.30
C ALA A 653 -37.01 -32.12 13.94
N VAL A 654 -36.91 -32.84 12.86
CA VAL A 654 -37.08 -32.26 11.51
C VAL A 654 -38.59 -32.22 11.18
N ASN A 655 -39.20 -31.08 11.32
CA ASN A 655 -40.50 -30.81 10.70
C ASN A 655 -40.27 -30.68 9.18
N ALA A 656 -40.79 -31.64 8.40
CA ALA A 656 -40.64 -31.67 6.95
C ALA A 656 -41.21 -30.43 6.22
N SER A 657 -42.00 -29.59 6.92
CA SER A 657 -42.51 -28.32 6.44
C SER A 657 -41.44 -27.19 6.37
N ASP A 658 -40.40 -27.26 7.22
CA ASP A 658 -39.36 -26.22 7.31
C ASP A 658 -38.24 -26.42 6.30
N LEU A 659 -38.11 -27.58 5.70
CA LEU A 659 -37.14 -27.91 4.64
C LEU A 659 -37.45 -27.25 3.29
N LYS A 660 -38.61 -26.60 3.10
CA LYS A 660 -38.96 -25.94 1.84
C LYS A 660 -38.19 -24.65 1.52
N GLY A 661 -37.40 -24.12 2.45
CA GLY A 661 -36.69 -22.87 2.28
C GLY A 661 -35.19 -22.96 2.05
N GLY A 662 -34.52 -24.11 2.17
CA GLY A 662 -33.06 -24.09 2.19
C GLY A 662 -32.32 -25.41 1.91
N ALA A 663 -33.00 -26.49 1.59
CA ALA A 663 -32.28 -27.70 1.16
C ALA A 663 -31.55 -27.44 -0.16
N PRO A 664 -30.24 -27.78 -0.27
CA PRO A 664 -29.57 -27.69 -1.55
C PRO A 664 -30.38 -28.50 -2.55
N SER A 665 -30.84 -27.84 -3.62
CA SER A 665 -31.62 -28.47 -4.67
C SER A 665 -30.84 -29.73 -5.12
N GLY A 666 -31.55 -30.85 -5.39
CA GLY A 666 -30.92 -32.09 -5.86
C GLY A 666 -29.96 -31.87 -7.04
N ARG A 667 -30.19 -30.76 -7.80
CA ARG A 667 -29.29 -30.24 -8.84
C ARG A 667 -27.93 -29.80 -8.29
N LEU A 668 -27.85 -29.26 -7.10
CA LEU A 668 -26.59 -28.83 -6.47
C LEU A 668 -25.76 -30.01 -6.00
N ILE A 669 -26.44 -31.06 -5.45
CA ILE A 669 -25.80 -32.33 -5.09
C ILE A 669 -25.28 -33.03 -6.34
N VAL A 670 -26.06 -33.09 -7.39
CA VAL A 670 -25.64 -33.64 -8.68
C VAL A 670 -24.52 -32.84 -9.30
N ALA A 671 -24.55 -31.50 -9.24
CA ALA A 671 -23.46 -30.67 -9.74
C ALA A 671 -22.15 -30.87 -8.96
N VAL A 672 -22.21 -31.02 -7.64
CA VAL A 672 -21.04 -31.33 -6.80
C VAL A 672 -20.47 -32.70 -7.13
N LEU A 673 -21.34 -33.72 -7.32
CA LEU A 673 -20.92 -35.07 -7.72
C LEU A 673 -20.30 -35.09 -9.13
N ILE A 674 -20.83 -34.29 -10.07
CA ILE A 674 -20.25 -34.13 -11.41
C ILE A 674 -18.89 -33.46 -11.34
N VAL A 675 -18.73 -32.38 -10.56
CA VAL A 675 -17.45 -31.70 -10.37
C VAL A 675 -16.42 -32.65 -9.74
N LEU A 676 -16.84 -33.41 -8.74
CA LEU A 676 -15.97 -34.42 -8.10
C LEU A 676 -15.54 -35.50 -9.10
N ALA A 677 -16.49 -36.00 -9.89
CA ALA A 677 -16.21 -36.99 -10.95
C ALA A 677 -15.25 -36.39 -12.01
N LEU A 678 -15.43 -35.16 -12.42
CA LEU A 678 -14.55 -34.45 -13.36
C LEU A 678 -13.14 -34.28 -12.80
N ILE A 679 -13.02 -33.95 -11.51
CA ILE A 679 -11.72 -33.85 -10.83
C ILE A 679 -11.02 -35.22 -10.80
N VAL A 680 -11.73 -36.29 -10.46
CA VAL A 680 -11.20 -37.65 -10.46
C VAL A 680 -10.80 -38.04 -11.89
N LEU A 681 -11.62 -37.74 -12.87
CA LEU A 681 -11.32 -38.03 -14.28
C LEU A 681 -10.09 -37.24 -14.75
N ALA A 682 -9.96 -35.94 -14.37
CA ALA A 682 -8.80 -35.13 -14.67
C ALA A 682 -7.52 -35.69 -14.04
N LEU A 683 -7.60 -36.15 -12.78
CA LEU A 683 -6.49 -36.82 -12.09
C LEU A 683 -6.06 -38.13 -12.75
N LEU A 684 -7.00 -38.88 -13.34
CA LEU A 684 -6.73 -40.14 -14.00
C LEU A 684 -6.19 -39.96 -15.42
N PHE A 685 -6.73 -39.02 -16.19
CA PHE A 685 -6.52 -38.90 -17.63
C PHE A 685 -5.64 -37.76 -18.09
N VAL A 686 -5.36 -36.73 -17.25
CA VAL A 686 -4.49 -35.62 -17.64
C VAL A 686 -3.07 -35.87 -17.09
N PRO A 687 -2.07 -36.22 -17.94
CA PRO A 687 -0.72 -36.57 -17.49
C PRO A 687 -0.02 -35.45 -16.69
N PHE A 688 -0.24 -34.18 -17.05
CA PHE A 688 0.31 -33.03 -16.36
C PHE A 688 -0.23 -32.86 -14.92
N ILE A 689 -1.55 -33.03 -14.74
CA ILE A 689 -2.20 -32.96 -13.42
C ILE A 689 -1.76 -34.17 -12.59
N ARG A 690 -1.72 -35.33 -13.18
CA ARG A 690 -1.26 -36.59 -12.54
C ARG A 690 0.19 -36.46 -12.05
N ALA A 691 1.10 -35.95 -12.88
CA ALA A 691 2.50 -35.79 -12.51
C ALA A 691 2.72 -34.80 -11.35
N LYS A 692 1.85 -33.80 -11.20
CA LYS A 692 1.99 -32.76 -10.20
C LYS A 692 1.20 -33.03 -8.90
N VAL A 693 0.08 -33.75 -8.98
CA VAL A 693 -0.84 -33.97 -7.85
C VAL A 693 -0.66 -35.39 -7.23
N LEU A 694 -0.33 -36.40 -8.03
CA LEU A 694 -0.18 -37.74 -7.52
C LEU A 694 1.02 -37.96 -6.57
N PRO A 695 2.21 -37.35 -6.77
CA PRO A 695 3.32 -37.50 -5.84
C PRO A 695 3.01 -36.99 -4.42
N PRO A 696 2.46 -35.77 -4.20
CA PRO A 696 2.07 -35.35 -2.86
C PRO A 696 0.97 -36.25 -2.24
N ILE A 697 0.00 -36.74 -3.01
CA ILE A 697 -1.02 -37.69 -2.50
C ILE A 697 -0.37 -39.01 -2.08
N ARG A 698 0.54 -39.52 -2.89
CA ARG A 698 1.29 -40.76 -2.57
C ARG A 698 2.16 -40.59 -1.35
N SER A 699 2.85 -39.45 -1.20
CA SER A 699 3.68 -39.14 -0.02
C SER A 699 2.81 -38.98 1.23
N ALA A 700 1.66 -38.33 1.13
CA ALA A 700 0.69 -38.24 2.21
C ALA A 700 0.16 -39.60 2.66
N PHE A 701 -0.19 -40.46 1.70
CA PHE A 701 -0.67 -41.84 1.97
C PHE A 701 0.44 -42.70 2.59
N SER A 702 1.68 -42.64 2.08
CA SER A 702 2.81 -43.36 2.67
C SER A 702 3.16 -42.85 4.09
N ALA A 703 3.05 -41.56 4.34
CA ALA A 703 3.24 -40.98 5.65
C ALA A 703 2.13 -41.40 6.63
N LEU A 704 0.86 -41.38 6.18
CA LEU A 704 -0.26 -41.88 6.97
C LEU A 704 -0.10 -43.37 7.33
N TRP A 705 0.36 -44.19 6.37
CA TRP A 705 0.63 -45.58 6.58
C TRP A 705 1.78 -45.83 7.56
N ALA A 706 2.84 -45.01 7.52
CA ALA A 706 3.95 -45.07 8.46
C ALA A 706 3.49 -44.72 9.89
N VAL A 707 2.68 -43.67 10.05
CA VAL A 707 2.06 -43.29 11.33
C VAL A 707 1.10 -44.36 11.83
N ALA A 708 0.31 -44.97 10.94
CA ALA A 708 -0.65 -46.03 11.28
C ALA A 708 0.03 -47.28 11.86
N ARG A 709 1.29 -47.53 11.55
CA ARG A 709 2.07 -48.66 12.09
C ARG A 709 2.60 -48.41 13.51
N ASP A 710 2.85 -47.13 13.89
CA ASP A 710 3.29 -46.77 15.22
C ASP A 710 2.09 -46.53 16.14
N ARG A 711 1.93 -47.37 17.17
CA ARG A 711 0.83 -47.28 18.15
C ARG A 711 0.81 -45.93 18.86
N HIS A 712 1.97 -45.44 19.27
CA HIS A 712 2.06 -44.16 20.02
C HIS A 712 1.71 -42.97 19.12
N LYS A 713 2.26 -42.92 17.91
CA LYS A 713 1.97 -41.86 16.94
C LYS A 713 0.51 -41.84 16.50
N ARG A 714 -0.07 -42.98 16.31
CA ARG A 714 -1.50 -43.14 15.99
C ARG A 714 -2.40 -42.61 17.12
N LEU A 715 -2.07 -42.93 18.39
CA LEU A 715 -2.81 -42.43 19.54
C LEU A 715 -2.65 -40.92 19.69
N GLU A 716 -1.43 -40.36 19.47
CA GLU A 716 -1.20 -38.93 19.48
C GLU A 716 -1.99 -38.23 18.37
N LEU A 717 -1.99 -38.74 17.12
CA LEU A 717 -2.67 -38.13 15.97
C LEU A 717 -4.20 -38.16 16.16
N PHE A 718 -4.79 -39.32 16.25
CA PHE A 718 -6.25 -39.47 16.31
C PHE A 718 -6.82 -39.07 17.69
N GLY A 719 -6.09 -39.30 18.78
CA GLY A 719 -6.47 -38.84 20.11
C GLY A 719 -6.40 -37.32 20.23
N GLY A 720 -5.39 -36.70 19.59
CA GLY A 720 -5.29 -35.25 19.49
C GLY A 720 -6.47 -34.65 18.72
N GLN A 721 -6.80 -35.18 17.54
CA GLN A 721 -7.95 -34.69 16.75
C GLN A 721 -9.28 -34.90 17.47
N LEU A 722 -9.49 -36.07 18.10
CA LEU A 722 -10.67 -36.32 18.93
C LEU A 722 -10.76 -35.32 20.09
N GLY A 723 -9.62 -35.02 20.76
CA GLY A 723 -9.54 -34.02 21.81
C GLY A 723 -9.94 -32.62 21.33
N VAL A 724 -9.54 -32.22 20.13
CA VAL A 724 -9.93 -30.94 19.52
C VAL A 724 -11.44 -30.87 19.39
N GLU A 725 -12.09 -31.87 18.80
CA GLU A 725 -13.53 -31.93 18.60
C GLU A 725 -14.32 -31.96 19.90
N VAL A 726 -13.83 -32.74 20.89
CA VAL A 726 -14.42 -32.80 22.22
C VAL A 726 -14.36 -31.44 22.93
N PHE A 727 -13.22 -30.75 22.89
CA PHE A 727 -13.10 -29.44 23.52
C PHE A 727 -13.91 -28.36 22.81
N TYR A 728 -14.06 -28.42 21.49
CA TYR A 728 -14.98 -27.54 20.78
C TYR A 728 -16.45 -27.82 21.16
N ALA A 729 -16.85 -29.08 21.24
CA ALA A 729 -18.21 -29.44 21.70
C ALA A 729 -18.47 -29.00 23.12
N LEU A 730 -17.50 -29.15 24.04
CA LEU A 730 -17.60 -28.65 25.43
C LEU A 730 -17.68 -27.12 25.47
N THR A 731 -16.93 -26.42 24.60
CA THR A 731 -17.03 -24.95 24.50
C THR A 731 -18.41 -24.54 23.97
N LEU A 732 -18.99 -25.27 23.00
CA LEU A 732 -20.36 -25.06 22.55
C LEU A 732 -21.37 -25.34 23.69
N GLY A 733 -21.15 -26.38 24.49
CA GLY A 733 -21.96 -26.68 25.66
C GLY A 733 -21.90 -25.57 26.72
N ALA A 734 -20.72 -25.03 26.97
CA ALA A 734 -20.57 -23.86 27.85
C ALA A 734 -21.32 -22.63 27.29
N ALA A 735 -21.25 -22.39 25.99
CA ALA A 735 -22.02 -21.33 25.34
C ALA A 735 -23.54 -21.59 25.48
N CYS A 736 -24.04 -22.83 25.30
CA CYS A 736 -25.44 -23.16 25.53
C CYS A 736 -25.87 -22.89 26.97
N LEU A 737 -25.08 -23.32 27.94
CA LEU A 737 -25.36 -23.10 29.38
C LEU A 737 -25.37 -21.62 29.74
N ALA A 738 -24.55 -20.79 29.07
CA ALA A 738 -24.57 -19.34 29.29
C ALA A 738 -25.93 -18.70 28.98
N TYR A 739 -26.71 -19.31 28.14
CA TYR A 739 -28.07 -18.86 27.73
C TYR A 739 -29.19 -19.78 28.27
N GLY A 740 -28.87 -20.66 29.21
CA GLY A 740 -29.84 -21.55 29.83
C GLY A 740 -30.35 -22.69 28.93
N VAL A 741 -29.66 -22.96 27.84
CA VAL A 741 -29.97 -24.07 26.91
C VAL A 741 -29.23 -25.33 27.33
N HIS A 742 -29.94 -26.45 27.47
CA HIS A 742 -29.40 -27.74 27.87
C HIS A 742 -29.48 -28.72 26.66
N LEU A 743 -28.34 -29.07 26.11
CA LEU A 743 -28.19 -30.07 25.05
C LEU A 743 -27.33 -31.23 25.57
N SER A 744 -27.66 -32.45 25.14
CA SER A 744 -26.83 -33.61 25.39
C SER A 744 -25.46 -33.50 24.74
N PHE A 745 -24.43 -34.15 25.30
CA PHE A 745 -23.09 -34.12 24.72
C PHE A 745 -23.06 -34.65 23.27
N ALA A 746 -23.89 -35.65 22.94
CA ALA A 746 -23.99 -36.17 21.58
C ALA A 746 -24.55 -35.10 20.61
N GLN A 747 -25.55 -34.31 21.04
CA GLN A 747 -26.10 -33.21 20.25
C GLN A 747 -25.07 -32.10 20.02
N LEU A 748 -24.34 -31.71 21.09
CA LEU A 748 -23.27 -30.71 21.01
C LEU A 748 -22.16 -31.16 20.04
N LEU A 749 -21.74 -32.42 20.14
CA LEU A 749 -20.72 -32.98 19.29
C LEU A 749 -21.16 -33.02 17.83
N LEU A 750 -22.42 -33.49 17.58
CA LEU A 750 -23.00 -33.53 16.24
C LEU A 750 -23.12 -32.12 15.62
N VAL A 751 -23.65 -31.14 16.35
CA VAL A 751 -23.80 -29.77 15.87
C VAL A 751 -22.42 -29.16 15.55
N ASN A 752 -21.44 -29.32 16.44
CA ASN A 752 -20.10 -28.79 16.19
C ASN A 752 -19.42 -29.40 14.96
N THR A 753 -19.38 -30.74 14.88
CA THR A 753 -18.70 -31.45 13.79
C THR A 753 -19.42 -31.25 12.45
N ALA A 754 -20.76 -31.28 12.42
CA ALA A 754 -21.53 -31.00 11.21
C ALA A 754 -21.33 -29.56 10.75
N ALA A 755 -21.36 -28.58 11.66
CA ALA A 755 -21.12 -27.17 11.31
C ALA A 755 -19.69 -26.94 10.79
N SER A 756 -18.68 -27.60 11.37
CA SER A 756 -17.29 -27.56 10.89
C SER A 756 -17.19 -28.12 9.46
N ALA A 757 -17.76 -29.27 9.23
CA ALA A 757 -17.77 -29.91 7.90
C ALA A 757 -18.44 -29.02 6.84
N PHE A 758 -19.62 -28.48 7.13
CA PHE A 758 -20.33 -27.56 6.23
C PHE A 758 -19.56 -26.26 5.96
N SER A 759 -19.01 -25.66 6.99
CA SER A 759 -18.22 -24.43 6.89
C SER A 759 -16.96 -24.63 6.02
N SER A 760 -16.36 -25.82 6.05
CA SER A 760 -15.17 -26.15 5.26
C SER A 760 -15.43 -26.28 3.76
N LEU A 761 -16.68 -26.55 3.34
CA LEU A 761 -17.07 -26.66 1.93
C LEU A 761 -17.17 -25.28 1.24
N ILE A 762 -17.38 -24.20 2.00
CA ILE A 762 -17.53 -22.86 1.46
C ILE A 762 -16.22 -22.08 1.71
N PRO A 763 -15.44 -21.75 0.67
CA PRO A 763 -14.20 -21.03 0.83
C PRO A 763 -14.47 -19.60 1.28
N SER A 764 -14.50 -19.38 2.60
CA SER A 764 -14.59 -18.06 3.20
C SER A 764 -13.35 -17.82 4.08
N PRO A 765 -12.79 -16.58 4.09
CA PRO A 765 -11.65 -16.27 4.93
C PRO A 765 -11.97 -16.52 6.41
N GLY A 766 -11.25 -17.47 7.03
CA GLY A 766 -11.47 -17.85 8.42
C GLY A 766 -12.81 -18.53 8.75
N GLY A 767 -13.61 -18.92 7.75
CA GLY A 767 -14.95 -19.47 7.97
C GLY A 767 -15.96 -18.45 8.51
N VAL A 768 -15.67 -17.17 8.40
CA VAL A 768 -16.51 -16.08 8.94
C VAL A 768 -17.83 -16.01 8.17
N GLY A 769 -18.93 -15.95 8.90
CA GLY A 769 -20.31 -15.98 8.37
C GLY A 769 -20.82 -17.39 8.10
N THR A 770 -20.02 -18.26 7.53
CA THR A 770 -20.45 -19.64 7.20
C THR A 770 -20.47 -20.56 8.42
N ALA A 771 -19.50 -20.45 9.31
CA ALA A 771 -19.46 -21.23 10.53
C ALA A 771 -20.55 -20.80 11.53
N GLU A 772 -20.78 -19.48 11.68
CA GLU A 772 -21.86 -18.97 12.51
C GLU A 772 -23.22 -19.40 11.97
N ALA A 773 -23.46 -19.30 10.66
CA ALA A 773 -24.71 -19.74 10.04
C ALA A 773 -24.92 -21.26 10.20
N SER A 774 -23.87 -22.05 10.01
CA SER A 774 -23.94 -23.53 10.15
C SER A 774 -24.20 -23.94 11.59
N LEU A 775 -23.53 -23.31 12.58
CA LEU A 775 -23.77 -23.55 14.00
C LEU A 775 -25.20 -23.15 14.39
N THR A 776 -25.65 -21.96 13.95
CA THR A 776 -27.02 -21.51 14.22
C THR A 776 -28.06 -22.48 13.64
N ALA A 777 -27.89 -22.90 12.38
CA ALA A 777 -28.78 -23.85 11.74
C ALA A 777 -28.79 -25.22 12.47
N GLY A 778 -27.60 -25.67 12.92
CA GLY A 778 -27.48 -26.90 13.71
C GLY A 778 -28.20 -26.82 15.06
N LEU A 779 -28.08 -25.68 15.76
CA LEU A 779 -28.77 -25.45 17.04
C LEU A 779 -30.30 -25.33 16.87
N VAL A 780 -30.74 -24.64 15.82
CA VAL A 780 -32.18 -24.55 15.48
C VAL A 780 -32.75 -25.94 15.17
N ALA A 781 -32.00 -26.79 14.45
CA ALA A 781 -32.41 -28.17 14.20
C ALA A 781 -32.50 -29.02 15.49
N MET A 782 -31.85 -28.60 16.57
CA MET A 782 -31.99 -29.19 17.93
C MET A 782 -33.12 -28.56 18.77
N GLY A 783 -33.92 -27.65 18.19
CA GLY A 783 -35.07 -27.01 18.85
C GLY A 783 -34.75 -25.72 19.57
N VAL A 784 -33.57 -25.13 19.38
CA VAL A 784 -33.22 -23.83 19.97
C VAL A 784 -33.81 -22.69 19.14
N ASP A 785 -34.39 -21.68 19.79
CA ASP A 785 -34.90 -20.49 19.09
C ASP A 785 -33.79 -19.80 18.28
N ASN A 786 -34.14 -19.22 17.11
CA ASN A 786 -33.16 -18.72 16.15
C ASN A 786 -32.29 -17.58 16.71
N SER A 787 -32.84 -16.68 17.52
CA SER A 787 -32.10 -15.57 18.13
C SER A 787 -31.10 -16.08 19.17
N THR A 788 -31.53 -17.01 20.02
CA THR A 788 -30.71 -17.65 21.05
C THR A 788 -29.65 -18.56 20.40
N ALA A 789 -30.01 -19.33 19.36
CA ALA A 789 -29.07 -20.17 18.60
C ALA A 789 -27.93 -19.34 18.00
N PHE A 790 -28.26 -18.18 17.45
CA PHE A 790 -27.23 -17.27 16.93
C PHE A 790 -26.34 -16.72 18.04
N ALA A 791 -26.91 -16.27 19.15
CA ALA A 791 -26.15 -15.77 20.30
C ALA A 791 -25.16 -16.82 20.84
N ILE A 792 -25.61 -18.08 20.93
CA ILE A 792 -24.78 -19.22 21.31
C ILE A 792 -23.65 -19.44 20.29
N ALA A 793 -23.98 -19.49 18.98
CA ALA A 793 -23.01 -19.68 17.93
C ALA A 793 -21.96 -18.56 17.91
N PHE A 794 -22.39 -17.31 18.09
CA PHE A 794 -21.48 -16.16 18.19
C PHE A 794 -20.57 -16.26 19.44
N THR A 795 -21.13 -16.58 20.60
CA THR A 795 -20.35 -16.75 21.85
C THR A 795 -19.33 -17.88 21.73
N HIS A 796 -19.71 -19.00 21.13
CA HIS A 796 -18.79 -20.09 20.83
C HIS A 796 -17.65 -19.62 19.93
N ARG A 797 -17.95 -18.89 18.87
CA ARG A 797 -16.96 -18.32 17.95
C ARG A 797 -16.11 -17.22 18.60
N LEU A 798 -16.68 -16.45 19.52
CA LEU A 798 -15.92 -15.49 20.28
C LEU A 798 -14.79 -16.19 21.07
N CYS A 799 -15.10 -17.32 21.73
CA CYS A 799 -14.13 -18.10 22.50
C CYS A 799 -13.12 -18.87 21.64
N THR A 800 -13.54 -19.37 20.46
CA THR A 800 -12.74 -20.29 19.63
C THR A 800 -12.02 -19.62 18.48
N TYR A 801 -12.48 -18.45 18.01
CA TYR A 801 -11.97 -17.82 16.80
C TYR A 801 -11.62 -16.34 16.95
N TYR A 802 -12.49 -15.49 17.56
CA TYR A 802 -12.30 -14.03 17.56
C TYR A 802 -11.31 -13.55 18.64
N LEU A 803 -11.34 -14.13 19.84
CA LEU A 803 -10.41 -13.77 20.92
C LEU A 803 -9.01 -14.42 20.78
N PRO A 804 -8.88 -15.69 20.38
CA PRO A 804 -7.58 -16.38 20.31
C PRO A 804 -6.50 -15.71 19.48
N PRO A 805 -6.76 -14.99 18.38
CA PRO A 805 -5.74 -14.24 17.65
C PRO A 805 -4.96 -13.23 18.49
N ILE A 806 -5.55 -12.70 19.58
CA ILE A 806 -4.89 -11.72 20.45
C ILE A 806 -3.62 -12.32 21.04
N TRP A 807 -3.72 -13.48 21.67
CA TRP A 807 -2.53 -14.17 22.24
C TRP A 807 -1.79 -14.98 21.18
N GLY A 808 -2.45 -15.35 20.07
CA GLY A 808 -1.82 -15.95 18.90
C GLY A 808 -0.73 -15.07 18.30
N TYR A 809 -0.89 -13.74 18.30
CA TYR A 809 0.14 -12.78 17.93
C TYR A 809 1.41 -12.89 18.81
N PHE A 810 1.23 -12.96 20.12
CA PHE A 810 2.36 -13.14 21.05
C PHE A 810 3.02 -14.51 20.88
N SER A 811 2.23 -15.55 20.63
CA SER A 811 2.70 -16.90 20.33
C SER A 811 3.58 -16.91 19.07
N LEU A 812 3.16 -16.24 18.01
CA LEU A 812 3.94 -16.11 16.78
C LEU A 812 5.26 -15.38 17.03
N ARG A 813 5.24 -14.27 17.76
CA ARG A 813 6.46 -13.54 18.14
C ARG A 813 7.44 -14.40 18.93
N TRP A 814 6.93 -15.19 19.90
CA TRP A 814 7.75 -16.10 20.68
C TRP A 814 8.43 -17.16 19.80
N LEU A 815 7.66 -17.77 18.87
CA LEU A 815 8.21 -18.75 17.92
C LEU A 815 9.31 -18.15 17.04
N GLN A 816 9.13 -16.91 16.55
CA GLN A 816 10.12 -16.19 15.76
C GLN A 816 11.38 -15.86 16.57
N GLN A 817 11.23 -15.39 17.81
CA GLN A 817 12.38 -15.08 18.68
C GLN A 817 13.20 -16.32 19.04
N LYS A 818 12.56 -17.47 19.18
CA LYS A 818 13.22 -18.75 19.46
C LYS A 818 13.73 -19.45 18.18
N GLY A 819 13.51 -18.90 17.00
CA GLY A 819 13.97 -19.46 15.73
C GLY A 819 13.20 -20.68 15.25
N TYR A 820 12.01 -20.94 15.78
CA TYR A 820 11.17 -22.07 15.38
C TYR A 820 10.40 -21.81 14.08
N VAL A 821 10.22 -20.53 13.66
CA VAL A 821 9.50 -20.12 12.42
C VAL A 821 10.25 -19.04 11.65
#